data_fcb9152231a52b970d2c068bc84a21e7
#
_entry.id   fcb9152231a52b970d2c068bc84a21e7
#
_cell.length_a   1.000
_cell.length_b   1.000
_cell.length_c   1.000
_cell.angle_alpha   90.00
_cell.angle_beta   90.00
_cell.angle_gamma   90.00
#
_symmetry.space_group_name_H-M   'P 1'
#
loop_
_entity.id
_entity.type
_entity.pdbx_description
1 polymer ?
#
loop_
_entity_poly.entity_id
_entity_poly.type
_entity_poly.pdbx_seq_one_letter_code
_entity_poly.pdbx_strand_id
1 'polypeptide(L)'
;MKYVNQPVRKTDAMSLVTGKPVYTDDLAPRDCLIVKILRSPHANAWVEDIKTGTAEKVAGIACILTYKDVPQKRFTLAGQTAPEMSPDDRLILDRHVRFVGDAVAIVAGETEEAVDKALKRIRVDYRVETPVLDIHKAKDNPILVHPEDDWKLKIPLGGDNKRNLCASAVEEHGNVDEVLAKCKYTVERTYHTRANQQTMMETFRTACYMDHFGRLIVLSSTQIPFHVRRIVGRALDIPASKVRVIKPRIGGGFGAKQTSVSEIYPAIVTWKTGRPSKMIFSRYESMICSSPRHEMEITVRAGADENGIIKAIDLYTLSNTGAYGEHSSTTVGLSGHKSIALYRHTEAHRFAFDVVYTNVQAAGAYRGYGATQGIFAVESAVNELAHKMGMDPVKVKEMNMPVEGGPLPGYPDVPYAQSCSMDRCMARAKEMMDWDSKYPCRDMGNGKVRGVGVAMAMQGSSIAGVDVGGADIKLNEDGSYTLALGCTDMGTGCDTVMAQIAADCLNTPMDNIVVFSVDTDISPYDSGSYASATTYTTGVAVMKACEELKKKICKLGAEMMEVDERKVDFDGSCVFYDETLEISDGADGNAAGHLTDAEEGYSVDMDAISSENAQKKVSLEDIALKSTFFNNIELQVVKQHSSPISPPPFMVGMAEVEVDTETGSVDVLDYVAVVDCGTPINPNLARVQTEGGIAQGIGMALWEDVQYTDKGKIRNNSFMQYKIPTRQDIGNIRVDFECSYEKSGPFGAKSIGELVIDTPCPALAEAIYNATGVRLTELPMTPEKIAMEILKNRESIRSGTKVEE
;
A
#
# COMPACT_ATOMS: atom_id res chain seq x y z
N MET A 1 5.26 23.35 -17.64
CA MET A 1 4.53 22.88 -16.44
C MET A 1 4.71 23.91 -15.33
N LYS A 2 3.61 24.33 -14.72
CA LYS A 2 3.64 25.38 -13.69
C LYS A 2 3.54 24.80 -12.27
N TYR A 3 2.86 23.68 -12.14
CA TYR A 3 2.56 23.04 -10.85
C TYR A 3 3.13 21.63 -10.74
N VAL A 4 3.17 20.86 -11.81
CA VAL A 4 3.79 19.52 -11.84
C VAL A 4 5.29 19.66 -11.63
N ASN A 5 5.87 18.78 -10.83
CA ASN A 5 7.26 18.82 -10.36
C ASN A 5 7.60 20.06 -9.50
N GLN A 6 6.59 20.65 -8.83
CA GLN A 6 6.78 21.76 -7.89
C GLN A 6 6.37 21.35 -6.48
N PRO A 7 7.06 21.85 -5.42
CA PRO A 7 6.77 21.54 -4.03
C PRO A 7 5.56 22.34 -3.51
N VAL A 8 4.41 22.17 -4.14
CA VAL A 8 3.18 22.87 -3.78
C VAL A 8 2.70 22.42 -2.39
N ARG A 9 2.19 23.38 -1.62
CA ARG A 9 1.61 23.13 -0.30
C ARG A 9 0.34 22.28 -0.43
N LYS A 10 0.11 21.37 0.52
CA LYS A 10 -1.15 20.59 0.57
C LYS A 10 -2.37 21.51 0.66
N THR A 11 -3.38 21.26 -0.16
CA THR A 11 -4.60 22.04 -0.25
C THR A 11 -5.36 22.12 1.09
N ASP A 12 -5.30 21.06 1.90
CA ASP A 12 -5.96 20.97 3.21
C ASP A 12 -5.05 21.29 4.42
N ALA A 13 -3.81 21.73 4.19
CA ALA A 13 -2.82 21.94 5.24
C ALA A 13 -3.33 22.85 6.37
N MET A 14 -4.01 23.96 6.02
CA MET A 14 -4.53 24.90 7.01
C MET A 14 -5.65 24.29 7.87
N SER A 15 -6.53 23.49 7.28
CA SER A 15 -7.59 22.81 8.03
C SER A 15 -7.01 21.85 9.06
N LEU A 16 -5.96 21.09 8.67
CA LEU A 16 -5.31 20.13 9.57
C LEU A 16 -4.57 20.82 10.73
N VAL A 17 -3.73 21.83 10.44
CA VAL A 17 -2.93 22.48 11.49
C VAL A 17 -3.75 23.39 12.41
N THR A 18 -4.93 23.83 11.99
CA THR A 18 -5.85 24.64 12.83
C THR A 18 -6.90 23.79 13.53
N GLY A 19 -6.86 22.45 13.41
CA GLY A 19 -7.74 21.53 14.12
C GLY A 19 -9.20 21.59 13.68
N LYS A 20 -9.49 21.78 12.39
CA LYS A 20 -10.87 21.70 11.89
C LYS A 20 -11.40 20.28 12.06
N PRO A 21 -12.67 20.07 12.41
CA PRO A 21 -13.29 18.76 12.54
C PRO A 21 -13.47 18.11 11.15
N VAL A 22 -12.66 17.10 10.85
CA VAL A 22 -12.60 16.49 9.49
C VAL A 22 -12.52 14.96 9.52
N TYR A 23 -12.31 14.35 10.69
CA TYR A 23 -12.19 12.90 10.85
C TYR A 23 -13.55 12.25 11.13
N THR A 24 -13.63 10.94 11.03
CA THR A 24 -14.88 10.17 11.18
C THR A 24 -15.64 10.48 12.48
N ASP A 25 -14.91 10.55 13.61
CA ASP A 25 -15.56 10.80 14.90
C ASP A 25 -16.06 12.24 15.05
N ASP A 26 -15.38 13.20 14.43
CA ASP A 26 -15.79 14.61 14.40
C ASP A 26 -17.11 14.81 13.64
N LEU A 27 -17.33 13.99 12.61
CA LEU A 27 -18.48 14.11 11.69
C LEU A 27 -19.61 13.13 12.02
N ALA A 28 -19.43 12.23 12.98
CA ALA A 28 -20.44 11.28 13.39
C ALA A 28 -21.65 12.00 14.03
N PRO A 29 -22.89 11.52 13.80
CA PRO A 29 -24.07 12.04 14.51
C PRO A 29 -23.87 12.02 16.04
N ARG A 30 -24.37 13.05 16.75
CA ARG A 30 -24.14 13.22 18.19
C ARG A 30 -24.82 12.15 19.05
N ASP A 31 -25.92 11.58 18.58
CA ASP A 31 -26.77 10.60 19.26
C ASP A 31 -26.47 9.15 18.83
N CYS A 32 -25.27 8.89 18.31
CA CYS A 32 -24.86 7.54 17.93
C CYS A 32 -24.89 6.58 19.12
N LEU A 33 -25.44 5.40 18.88
CA LEU A 33 -25.20 4.25 19.74
C LEU A 33 -23.72 3.89 19.69
N ILE A 34 -23.12 3.64 20.84
CA ILE A 34 -21.75 3.14 20.95
C ILE A 34 -21.78 1.62 20.73
N VAL A 35 -20.98 1.17 19.76
CA VAL A 35 -20.87 -0.26 19.42
C VAL A 35 -19.53 -0.80 19.92
N LYS A 36 -19.57 -1.89 20.70
CA LYS A 36 -18.38 -2.67 21.08
C LYS A 36 -18.61 -4.16 20.86
N ILE A 37 -17.52 -4.89 20.77
CA ILE A 37 -17.53 -6.33 20.48
C ILE A 37 -17.08 -7.12 21.72
N LEU A 38 -17.87 -8.13 22.07
CA LEU A 38 -17.38 -9.21 22.93
C LEU A 38 -16.45 -10.09 22.11
N ARG A 39 -15.23 -10.24 22.58
CA ARG A 39 -14.18 -10.96 21.86
C ARG A 39 -13.82 -12.26 22.53
N SER A 40 -13.46 -13.27 21.73
CA SER A 40 -13.04 -14.58 22.20
C SER A 40 -11.73 -14.47 23.02
N PRO A 41 -11.66 -15.10 24.21
CA PRO A 41 -10.41 -15.30 24.93
C PRO A 41 -9.62 -16.53 24.45
N HIS A 42 -10.20 -17.32 23.53
CA HIS A 42 -9.65 -18.59 23.03
C HIS A 42 -9.22 -18.46 21.59
N ALA A 43 -8.14 -19.13 21.23
CA ALA A 43 -7.59 -19.15 19.89
C ALA A 43 -8.34 -20.14 18.97
N ASN A 44 -8.90 -21.21 19.54
CA ASN A 44 -9.71 -22.20 18.83
C ASN A 44 -10.79 -22.73 19.77
N ALA A 45 -12.05 -22.38 19.51
CA ALA A 45 -13.17 -22.84 20.31
C ALA A 45 -14.50 -22.74 19.57
N TRP A 46 -15.44 -23.58 19.98
CA TRP A 46 -16.83 -23.49 19.55
C TRP A 46 -17.69 -22.84 20.63
N VAL A 47 -18.48 -21.87 20.24
CA VAL A 47 -19.49 -21.26 21.10
C VAL A 47 -20.68 -22.21 21.19
N GLU A 48 -20.85 -22.85 22.35
CA GLU A 48 -21.96 -23.76 22.62
C GLU A 48 -23.25 -22.99 22.98
N ASP A 49 -23.12 -21.96 23.83
CA ASP A 49 -24.22 -21.09 24.23
C ASP A 49 -23.78 -19.68 24.58
N ILE A 50 -24.63 -18.69 24.33
CA ILE A 50 -24.43 -17.27 24.73
C ILE A 50 -25.64 -16.81 25.53
N LYS A 51 -25.42 -16.40 26.79
CA LYS A 51 -26.48 -15.93 27.72
C LYS A 51 -26.41 -14.40 27.81
N THR A 52 -27.35 -13.73 27.17
CA THR A 52 -27.45 -12.26 27.08
C THR A 52 -28.45 -11.62 28.02
N GLY A 53 -29.42 -12.36 28.52
CA GLY A 53 -30.61 -11.82 29.22
C GLY A 53 -30.34 -10.93 30.45
N THR A 54 -29.16 -11.07 31.13
CA THR A 54 -28.75 -10.12 32.18
C THR A 54 -28.07 -8.87 31.65
N ALA A 55 -27.46 -8.95 30.50
CA ALA A 55 -26.82 -7.83 29.82
C ALA A 55 -27.86 -6.93 29.14
N GLU A 56 -28.89 -7.50 28.55
CA GLU A 56 -30.03 -6.78 27.93
C GLU A 56 -30.78 -5.88 28.91
N LYS A 57 -30.79 -6.24 30.22
CA LYS A 57 -31.43 -5.46 31.29
C LYS A 57 -30.57 -4.27 31.76
N VAL A 58 -29.41 -4.04 31.21
CA VAL A 58 -28.60 -2.85 31.55
C VAL A 58 -29.27 -1.63 30.90
N ALA A 59 -29.56 -0.62 31.73
CA ALA A 59 -30.16 0.62 31.23
C ALA A 59 -29.27 1.28 30.16
N GLY A 60 -29.87 1.71 29.05
CA GLY A 60 -29.19 2.33 27.92
C GLY A 60 -28.67 1.34 26.89
N ILE A 61 -28.88 0.02 27.03
CA ILE A 61 -28.60 -0.95 25.98
C ILE A 61 -29.72 -0.95 24.95
N ALA A 62 -29.34 -0.78 23.66
CA ALA A 62 -30.27 -0.76 22.54
C ALA A 62 -30.44 -2.16 21.91
N CYS A 63 -29.34 -2.90 21.72
CA CYS A 63 -29.37 -4.28 21.25
C CYS A 63 -28.11 -5.05 21.60
N ILE A 64 -28.22 -6.37 21.64
CA ILE A 64 -27.10 -7.32 21.69
C ILE A 64 -27.35 -8.31 20.56
N LEU A 65 -26.38 -8.45 19.64
CA LEU A 65 -26.46 -9.37 18.51
C LEU A 65 -25.45 -10.50 18.69
N THR A 66 -25.89 -11.71 18.42
CA THR A 66 -25.11 -12.94 18.44
C THR A 66 -25.11 -13.58 17.05
N TYR A 67 -24.43 -14.71 16.86
CA TYR A 67 -24.47 -15.46 15.61
C TYR A 67 -25.90 -15.83 15.15
N LYS A 68 -26.88 -15.86 16.06
CA LYS A 68 -28.29 -16.12 15.77
C LYS A 68 -29.01 -14.92 15.12
N ASP A 69 -28.45 -13.73 15.27
CA ASP A 69 -29.10 -12.47 14.91
C ASP A 69 -28.57 -11.85 13.64
N VAL A 70 -27.54 -12.43 13.04
CA VAL A 70 -26.82 -11.89 11.88
C VAL A 70 -26.86 -12.88 10.71
N PRO A 71 -26.73 -12.41 9.44
CA PRO A 71 -26.66 -13.30 8.29
C PRO A 71 -25.54 -14.33 8.42
N GLN A 72 -25.85 -15.58 8.08
CA GLN A 72 -24.92 -16.71 8.08
C GLN A 72 -24.43 -17.01 6.66
N LYS A 73 -23.87 -16.00 5.98
CA LYS A 73 -23.36 -16.07 4.62
C LYS A 73 -21.92 -15.62 4.64
N ARG A 74 -21.01 -16.48 4.16
CA ARG A 74 -19.58 -16.18 4.17
C ARG A 74 -19.22 -15.10 3.16
N PHE A 75 -18.25 -14.29 3.53
CA PHE A 75 -17.70 -13.21 2.73
C PHE A 75 -16.22 -13.00 3.08
N THR A 76 -15.53 -12.12 2.37
CA THR A 76 -14.19 -11.66 2.72
C THR A 76 -14.21 -10.18 3.13
N LEU A 77 -13.29 -9.77 4.04
CA LEU A 77 -13.06 -8.37 4.38
C LEU A 77 -12.10 -7.67 3.40
N ALA A 78 -11.42 -8.43 2.55
CA ALA A 78 -10.48 -7.88 1.58
C ALA A 78 -11.22 -7.09 0.49
N GLY A 79 -10.62 -5.98 0.07
CA GLY A 79 -11.16 -5.13 -0.98
C GLY A 79 -10.13 -4.85 -2.06
N GLN A 80 -10.11 -5.66 -3.13
CA GLN A 80 -9.25 -5.46 -4.29
C GLN A 80 -10.04 -5.57 -5.60
N THR A 81 -10.52 -6.77 -5.94
CA THR A 81 -11.13 -7.07 -7.24
C THR A 81 -12.58 -7.53 -7.14
N ALA A 82 -13.19 -7.78 -8.27
CA ALA A 82 -14.43 -8.55 -8.39
C ALA A 82 -14.33 -9.41 -9.66
N PRO A 83 -14.19 -10.77 -9.55
CA PRO A 83 -14.24 -11.56 -8.32
C PRO A 83 -13.03 -11.36 -7.41
N GLU A 84 -13.22 -11.50 -6.10
CA GLU A 84 -12.13 -11.45 -5.13
C GLU A 84 -11.21 -12.67 -5.26
N MET A 85 -9.90 -12.43 -5.16
CA MET A 85 -8.91 -13.50 -5.08
C MET A 85 -8.86 -14.14 -3.70
N SER A 86 -9.32 -13.41 -2.69
CA SER A 86 -9.39 -13.87 -1.30
C SER A 86 -10.57 -14.83 -1.09
N PRO A 87 -10.43 -15.82 -0.20
CA PRO A 87 -11.51 -16.76 0.09
C PRO A 87 -12.70 -16.07 0.80
N ASP A 88 -13.91 -16.56 0.53
CA ASP A 88 -15.08 -16.26 1.35
C ASP A 88 -15.04 -17.20 2.58
N ASP A 89 -14.36 -16.79 3.65
CA ASP A 89 -14.09 -17.63 4.82
C ASP A 89 -14.60 -17.05 6.16
N ARG A 90 -15.16 -15.82 6.14
CA ARG A 90 -15.60 -15.11 7.34
C ARG A 90 -17.14 -14.96 7.40
N LEU A 91 -17.69 -15.06 8.61
CA LEU A 91 -19.03 -14.60 8.97
C LEU A 91 -18.97 -13.32 9.80
N ILE A 92 -20.07 -12.56 9.91
CA ILE A 92 -20.13 -11.38 10.82
C ILE A 92 -19.85 -11.82 12.26
N LEU A 93 -20.54 -12.87 12.72
CA LEU A 93 -20.30 -13.56 13.99
C LEU A 93 -20.42 -15.07 13.71
N ASP A 94 -19.36 -15.80 14.04
CA ASP A 94 -19.31 -17.26 13.86
C ASP A 94 -19.42 -17.97 15.22
N ARG A 95 -19.93 -19.20 15.21
CA ARG A 95 -19.86 -20.11 16.34
C ARG A 95 -18.44 -20.65 16.55
N HIS A 96 -17.68 -20.83 15.50
CA HIS A 96 -16.29 -21.25 15.56
C HIS A 96 -15.39 -19.99 15.63
N VAL A 97 -14.84 -19.72 16.79
CA VAL A 97 -13.85 -18.65 16.97
C VAL A 97 -12.45 -19.19 16.70
N ARG A 98 -11.65 -18.45 15.93
CA ARG A 98 -10.41 -18.94 15.32
C ARG A 98 -9.15 -18.25 15.79
N PHE A 99 -9.27 -17.16 16.56
CA PHE A 99 -8.13 -16.50 17.20
C PHE A 99 -8.55 -15.76 18.48
N VAL A 100 -7.59 -15.46 19.35
CA VAL A 100 -7.83 -14.63 20.54
C VAL A 100 -8.11 -13.19 20.11
N GLY A 101 -9.35 -12.76 20.23
CA GLY A 101 -9.82 -11.44 19.74
C GLY A 101 -10.91 -11.54 18.69
N ASP A 102 -11.26 -12.74 18.23
CA ASP A 102 -12.34 -12.98 17.27
C ASP A 102 -13.70 -12.53 17.83
N ALA A 103 -14.61 -12.08 16.94
CA ALA A 103 -15.87 -11.49 17.34
C ALA A 103 -16.89 -12.57 17.77
N VAL A 104 -17.51 -12.40 18.96
CA VAL A 104 -18.48 -13.33 19.54
C VAL A 104 -19.87 -12.73 19.64
N ALA A 105 -19.98 -11.46 20.04
CA ALA A 105 -21.24 -10.75 20.11
C ALA A 105 -21.02 -9.24 19.89
N ILE A 106 -22.02 -8.55 19.33
CA ILE A 106 -22.06 -7.11 19.14
C ILE A 106 -22.96 -6.53 20.21
N VAL A 107 -22.47 -5.53 20.96
CA VAL A 107 -23.26 -4.81 21.98
C VAL A 107 -23.37 -3.35 21.57
N ALA A 108 -24.58 -2.83 21.52
CA ALA A 108 -24.82 -1.42 21.21
C ALA A 108 -25.67 -0.74 22.30
N GLY A 109 -25.25 0.44 22.72
CA GLY A 109 -25.90 1.19 23.77
C GLY A 109 -25.67 2.69 23.67
N GLU A 110 -26.38 3.46 24.50
CA GLU A 110 -26.39 4.92 24.49
C GLU A 110 -25.10 5.54 25.04
N THR A 111 -24.43 4.83 25.93
CA THR A 111 -23.17 5.29 26.54
C THR A 111 -22.13 4.17 26.56
N GLU A 112 -20.86 4.56 26.54
CA GLU A 112 -19.75 3.61 26.65
C GLU A 112 -19.81 2.82 27.94
N GLU A 113 -20.16 3.47 29.05
CA GLU A 113 -20.32 2.83 30.37
C GLU A 113 -21.41 1.74 30.38
N ALA A 114 -22.56 2.00 29.76
CA ALA A 114 -23.64 1.02 29.65
C ALA A 114 -23.20 -0.20 28.83
N VAL A 115 -22.50 0.03 27.72
CA VAL A 115 -22.00 -1.03 26.86
C VAL A 115 -20.94 -1.87 27.59
N ASP A 116 -19.99 -1.25 28.27
CA ASP A 116 -18.94 -1.97 29.05
C ASP A 116 -19.54 -2.78 30.20
N LYS A 117 -20.58 -2.27 30.84
CA LYS A 117 -21.33 -2.99 31.88
C LYS A 117 -22.08 -4.20 31.31
N ALA A 118 -22.67 -4.06 30.15
CA ALA A 118 -23.37 -5.15 29.47
C ALA A 118 -22.40 -6.25 29.01
N LEU A 119 -21.27 -5.88 28.40
CA LEU A 119 -20.23 -6.82 27.97
C LEU A 119 -19.77 -7.72 29.13
N LYS A 120 -19.58 -7.16 30.33
CA LYS A 120 -19.18 -7.92 31.52
C LYS A 120 -20.26 -8.88 32.03
N ARG A 121 -21.53 -8.75 31.60
CA ARG A 121 -22.66 -9.57 32.03
C ARG A 121 -23.03 -10.66 31.02
N ILE A 122 -22.50 -10.62 29.82
CA ILE A 122 -22.66 -11.70 28.85
C ILE A 122 -21.83 -12.89 29.31
N ARG A 123 -22.40 -14.07 29.29
CA ARG A 123 -21.71 -15.33 29.56
C ARG A 123 -21.75 -16.19 28.33
N VAL A 124 -20.57 -16.74 27.99
CA VAL A 124 -20.40 -17.62 26.84
C VAL A 124 -19.87 -18.95 27.34
N ASP A 125 -20.52 -20.00 26.95
CA ASP A 125 -20.07 -21.37 27.21
C ASP A 125 -19.29 -21.85 25.97
N TYR A 126 -17.99 -22.14 26.16
CA TYR A 126 -17.09 -22.54 25.07
C TYR A 126 -16.70 -24.02 25.20
N ARG A 127 -16.69 -24.71 24.07
CA ARG A 127 -15.93 -25.95 23.90
C ARG A 127 -14.59 -25.60 23.28
N VAL A 128 -13.54 -25.58 24.12
CA VAL A 128 -12.20 -25.18 23.70
C VAL A 128 -11.50 -26.35 23.03
N GLU A 129 -10.81 -26.07 21.93
CA GLU A 129 -10.03 -27.02 21.15
C GLU A 129 -8.55 -26.61 21.10
N THR A 130 -7.68 -27.54 20.69
CA THR A 130 -6.26 -27.27 20.52
C THR A 130 -6.04 -26.33 19.34
N PRO A 131 -5.34 -25.20 19.50
CA PRO A 131 -5.04 -24.31 18.39
C PRO A 131 -3.84 -24.77 17.55
N VAL A 132 -3.86 -24.45 16.26
CA VAL A 132 -2.72 -24.56 15.34
C VAL A 132 -2.02 -23.21 15.32
N LEU A 133 -0.83 -23.10 15.91
CA LEU A 133 -0.08 -21.85 16.07
C LEU A 133 1.24 -21.84 15.29
N ASP A 134 1.78 -23.00 14.97
CA ASP A 134 3.06 -23.18 14.31
C ASP A 134 2.86 -23.33 12.80
N ILE A 135 3.45 -22.43 12.01
CA ILE A 135 3.30 -22.40 10.54
C ILE A 135 3.83 -23.67 9.87
N HIS A 136 4.87 -24.32 10.44
CA HIS A 136 5.46 -25.55 9.91
C HIS A 136 4.58 -26.79 10.13
N LYS A 137 3.66 -26.70 11.09
CA LYS A 137 2.73 -27.78 11.44
C LYS A 137 1.32 -27.51 10.95
N ALA A 138 1.08 -26.39 10.27
CA ALA A 138 -0.26 -25.98 9.86
C ALA A 138 -0.76 -26.76 8.64
N LYS A 139 0.07 -26.85 7.59
CA LYS A 139 -0.26 -27.61 6.37
C LYS A 139 -0.47 -29.09 6.70
N ASP A 140 -1.57 -29.64 6.19
CA ASP A 140 -1.96 -31.04 6.41
C ASP A 140 -2.16 -31.44 7.88
N ASN A 141 -2.38 -30.45 8.77
CA ASN A 141 -2.71 -30.71 10.18
C ASN A 141 -4.10 -31.34 10.30
N PRO A 142 -4.30 -32.35 11.16
CA PRO A 142 -5.61 -32.94 11.37
C PRO A 142 -6.62 -31.97 12.05
N ILE A 143 -6.12 -30.91 12.73
CA ILE A 143 -6.93 -29.84 13.27
C ILE A 143 -7.08 -28.78 12.19
N LEU A 144 -8.32 -28.56 11.73
CA LEU A 144 -8.61 -27.60 10.67
C LEU A 144 -9.05 -26.26 11.25
N VAL A 145 -8.43 -25.18 10.76
CA VAL A 145 -8.88 -23.81 11.07
C VAL A 145 -10.22 -23.51 10.38
N HIS A 146 -10.40 -24.03 9.17
CA HIS A 146 -11.64 -23.92 8.40
C HIS A 146 -12.19 -25.30 8.04
N PRO A 147 -12.91 -25.98 8.96
CA PRO A 147 -13.48 -27.31 8.69
C PRO A 147 -14.76 -27.27 7.84
N GLU A 148 -15.36 -26.10 7.60
CA GLU A 148 -16.63 -25.94 6.91
C GLU A 148 -16.55 -26.26 5.41
N ASP A 149 -17.67 -26.76 4.85
CA ASP A 149 -17.78 -27.11 3.43
C ASP A 149 -18.24 -25.93 2.56
N ASP A 150 -18.72 -24.84 3.16
CA ASP A 150 -19.14 -23.62 2.48
C ASP A 150 -18.00 -22.60 2.30
N TRP A 151 -16.75 -22.95 2.69
CA TRP A 151 -15.55 -22.21 2.34
C TRP A 151 -15.34 -22.19 0.82
N LYS A 152 -15.02 -21.03 0.23
CA LYS A 152 -14.90 -20.90 -1.22
C LYS A 152 -13.75 -19.99 -1.64
N LEU A 153 -12.98 -20.46 -2.63
CA LEU A 153 -12.15 -19.62 -3.49
C LEU A 153 -12.90 -19.35 -4.80
N LYS A 154 -12.97 -18.10 -5.23
CA LYS A 154 -13.55 -17.70 -6.52
C LYS A 154 -12.56 -17.84 -7.66
N ILE A 155 -11.29 -17.66 -7.37
CA ILE A 155 -10.18 -17.83 -8.30
C ILE A 155 -9.29 -18.94 -7.74
N PRO A 156 -9.07 -20.04 -8.47
CA PRO A 156 -8.28 -21.17 -7.99
C PRO A 156 -6.80 -20.79 -7.94
N LEU A 157 -6.26 -20.74 -6.73
CA LEU A 157 -4.83 -20.48 -6.45
C LEU A 157 -4.25 -21.59 -5.56
N GLY A 158 -4.66 -22.85 -5.78
CA GLY A 158 -4.17 -24.01 -5.02
C GLY A 158 -4.61 -24.06 -3.56
N GLY A 159 -5.60 -23.25 -3.16
CA GLY A 159 -6.14 -23.29 -1.80
C GLY A 159 -7.00 -24.51 -1.53
N ASP A 160 -6.89 -25.07 -0.33
CA ASP A 160 -7.64 -26.23 0.17
C ASP A 160 -7.78 -26.12 1.70
N ASN A 161 -8.97 -25.74 2.16
CA ASN A 161 -9.25 -25.59 3.60
C ASN A 161 -9.11 -26.91 4.38
N LYS A 162 -9.29 -28.06 3.74
CA LYS A 162 -9.11 -29.38 4.37
C LYS A 162 -7.64 -29.73 4.58
N ARG A 163 -6.73 -28.93 4.04
CA ARG A 163 -5.28 -29.02 4.23
C ARG A 163 -4.71 -27.83 5.01
N ASN A 164 -5.55 -26.95 5.53
CA ASN A 164 -5.18 -25.64 6.08
C ASN A 164 -4.36 -24.78 5.08
N LEU A 165 -4.63 -24.89 3.78
CA LEU A 165 -4.03 -24.08 2.73
C LEU A 165 -5.00 -22.99 2.26
N CYS A 166 -4.58 -21.73 2.35
CA CYS A 166 -5.25 -20.59 1.73
C CYS A 166 -4.89 -20.45 0.25
N ALA A 167 -3.62 -20.66 -0.07
CA ALA A 167 -3.10 -20.66 -1.44
C ALA A 167 -1.82 -21.51 -1.53
N SER A 168 -1.51 -22.02 -2.72
CA SER A 168 -0.27 -22.75 -3.02
C SER A 168 -0.03 -22.73 -4.52
N ALA A 169 1.17 -22.35 -4.96
CA ALA A 169 1.52 -22.40 -6.38
C ALA A 169 3.02 -22.57 -6.59
N VAL A 170 3.38 -22.95 -7.80
CA VAL A 170 4.77 -23.01 -8.30
C VAL A 170 4.80 -22.37 -9.69
N GLU A 171 5.69 -21.42 -9.86
CA GLU A 171 6.00 -20.78 -11.13
C GLU A 171 7.47 -21.06 -11.43
N GLU A 172 7.79 -21.55 -12.64
CA GLU A 172 9.15 -21.91 -13.01
C GLU A 172 9.44 -21.46 -14.44
N HIS A 173 10.63 -20.91 -14.64
CA HIS A 173 11.17 -20.56 -15.94
C HIS A 173 12.58 -21.12 -16.07
N GLY A 174 12.83 -21.91 -17.12
CA GLY A 174 14.09 -22.65 -17.28
C GLY A 174 14.24 -23.80 -16.28
N ASN A 175 15.42 -24.39 -16.24
CA ASN A 175 15.76 -25.46 -15.29
C ASN A 175 16.69 -24.89 -14.20
N VAL A 176 16.10 -24.48 -13.09
CA VAL A 176 16.84 -23.81 -12.01
C VAL A 176 17.93 -24.70 -11.42
N ASP A 177 17.63 -25.99 -11.20
CA ASP A 177 18.58 -26.90 -10.58
C ASP A 177 19.79 -27.17 -11.50
N GLU A 178 19.57 -27.23 -12.82
CA GLU A 178 20.66 -27.39 -13.81
C GLU A 178 21.54 -26.13 -13.88
N VAL A 179 20.94 -24.93 -13.84
CA VAL A 179 21.71 -23.68 -13.90
C VAL A 179 22.48 -23.48 -12.61
N LEU A 180 21.87 -23.69 -11.42
CA LEU A 180 22.55 -23.65 -10.13
C LEU A 180 23.74 -24.59 -10.04
N ALA A 181 23.62 -25.81 -10.56
CA ALA A 181 24.70 -26.79 -10.56
C ALA A 181 25.92 -26.35 -11.40
N LYS A 182 25.72 -25.42 -12.35
CA LYS A 182 26.78 -24.86 -13.20
C LYS A 182 27.38 -23.56 -12.62
N CYS A 183 26.72 -22.93 -11.64
CA CYS A 183 27.21 -21.74 -11.01
C CYS A 183 28.46 -22.02 -10.17
N LYS A 184 29.44 -21.12 -10.23
CA LYS A 184 30.67 -21.24 -9.45
C LYS A 184 30.44 -20.89 -7.98
N TYR A 185 29.57 -19.96 -7.72
CA TYR A 185 29.21 -19.50 -6.38
C TYR A 185 27.71 -19.69 -6.16
N THR A 186 27.36 -20.28 -5.05
CA THR A 186 25.95 -20.50 -4.67
C THR A 186 25.74 -20.16 -3.19
N VAL A 187 24.52 -19.72 -2.89
CA VAL A 187 24.02 -19.49 -1.54
C VAL A 187 22.68 -20.18 -1.41
N GLU A 188 22.46 -20.82 -0.28
CA GLU A 188 21.17 -21.31 0.16
C GLU A 188 20.92 -20.83 1.60
N ARG A 189 19.87 -20.04 1.82
CA ARG A 189 19.52 -19.49 3.13
C ARG A 189 18.00 -19.38 3.30
N THR A 190 17.57 -19.56 4.55
CA THR A 190 16.20 -19.32 4.96
C THR A 190 16.14 -18.07 5.82
N TYR A 191 15.28 -17.15 5.42
CA TYR A 191 15.03 -15.87 6.08
C TYR A 191 13.67 -15.87 6.73
N HIS A 192 13.56 -15.32 7.93
CA HIS A 192 12.31 -15.24 8.67
C HIS A 192 11.94 -13.78 9.01
N THR A 193 10.76 -13.37 8.57
CA THR A 193 10.20 -12.05 8.87
C THR A 193 8.96 -12.24 9.75
N ARG A 194 8.96 -11.62 10.92
CA ARG A 194 7.82 -11.66 11.85
C ARG A 194 6.68 -10.76 11.38
N ALA A 195 5.48 -11.05 11.87
CA ALA A 195 4.36 -10.13 11.72
C ALA A 195 4.63 -8.81 12.44
N ASN A 196 4.24 -7.68 11.84
CA ASN A 196 4.32 -6.36 12.46
C ASN A 196 3.10 -5.49 12.12
N GLN A 197 2.76 -4.56 13.04
CA GLN A 197 1.55 -3.75 12.98
C GLN A 197 1.76 -2.45 12.20
N GLN A 198 0.75 -2.01 11.45
CA GLN A 198 0.79 -0.74 10.69
C GLN A 198 0.84 0.49 11.61
N THR A 199 0.33 0.38 12.82
CA THR A 199 0.38 1.41 13.89
C THR A 199 -0.05 2.82 13.46
N MET A 200 -0.98 2.94 12.48
CA MET A 200 -1.51 4.23 12.04
C MET A 200 -2.01 5.03 13.24
N MET A 201 -1.80 6.35 13.24
CA MET A 201 -2.15 7.22 14.37
C MET A 201 -3.66 7.20 14.64
N GLU A 202 -4.48 7.34 13.61
CA GLU A 202 -5.93 7.14 13.69
C GLU A 202 -6.24 5.63 13.66
N THR A 203 -6.82 5.11 14.75
CA THR A 203 -7.32 3.75 14.83
C THR A 203 -8.51 3.52 13.89
N PHE A 204 -8.96 2.27 13.73
CA PHE A 204 -10.16 1.97 12.94
C PHE A 204 -11.37 2.65 13.56
N ARG A 205 -12.18 3.31 12.72
CA ARG A 205 -13.41 3.97 13.16
C ARG A 205 -14.42 4.12 12.03
N THR A 206 -15.68 3.88 12.39
CA THR A 206 -16.82 3.94 11.47
C THR A 206 -18.03 4.47 12.22
N ALA A 207 -18.80 5.35 11.58
CA ALA A 207 -20.13 5.75 12.01
C ALA A 207 -21.15 5.44 10.93
N CYS A 208 -22.34 4.98 11.32
CA CYS A 208 -23.41 4.64 10.41
C CYS A 208 -24.72 5.32 10.82
N TYR A 209 -25.54 5.70 9.84
CA TYR A 209 -26.89 6.23 10.06
C TYR A 209 -27.77 5.97 8.85
N MET A 210 -29.07 6.04 9.04
CA MET A 210 -30.04 5.92 7.94
C MET A 210 -30.33 7.31 7.36
N ASP A 211 -30.31 7.45 6.03
CA ASP A 211 -30.82 8.64 5.39
C ASP A 211 -32.37 8.63 5.32
N HIS A 212 -32.95 9.73 4.87
CA HIS A 212 -34.39 9.88 4.75
C HIS A 212 -35.03 9.05 3.62
N PHE A 213 -34.19 8.43 2.76
CA PHE A 213 -34.62 7.47 1.73
C PHE A 213 -34.53 6.00 2.21
N GLY A 214 -34.19 5.78 3.48
CA GLY A 214 -34.00 4.45 4.06
C GLY A 214 -32.78 3.73 3.52
N ARG A 215 -31.70 4.48 3.22
CA ARG A 215 -30.40 3.95 2.84
C ARG A 215 -29.43 4.04 4.00
N LEU A 216 -28.55 3.07 4.10
CA LEU A 216 -27.49 3.01 5.08
C LEU A 216 -26.30 3.87 4.62
N ILE A 217 -26.00 4.93 5.36
CA ILE A 217 -24.81 5.74 5.18
C ILE A 217 -23.71 5.21 6.08
N VAL A 218 -22.54 4.94 5.49
CA VAL A 218 -21.34 4.46 6.19
C VAL A 218 -20.28 5.53 6.07
N LEU A 219 -20.02 6.22 7.17
CA LEU A 219 -18.95 7.21 7.30
C LEU A 219 -17.73 6.48 7.83
N SER A 220 -16.73 6.22 6.98
CA SER A 220 -15.60 5.35 7.33
C SER A 220 -14.25 5.94 6.95
N SER A 221 -13.29 5.77 7.88
CA SER A 221 -11.86 5.99 7.63
C SER A 221 -11.28 4.79 6.86
N THR A 222 -11.56 4.70 5.56
CA THR A 222 -11.19 3.59 4.68
C THR A 222 -10.42 4.02 3.44
N GLN A 223 -9.50 3.15 2.96
CA GLN A 223 -8.79 3.33 1.69
C GLN A 223 -9.63 2.90 0.47
N ILE A 224 -10.74 2.16 0.69
CA ILE A 224 -11.46 1.42 -0.34
C ILE A 224 -12.99 1.64 -0.29
N PRO A 225 -13.51 2.87 -0.40
CA PRO A 225 -14.93 3.17 -0.17
C PRO A 225 -15.89 2.34 -1.02
N PHE A 226 -15.60 2.12 -2.31
CA PHE A 226 -16.44 1.33 -3.21
C PHE A 226 -16.43 -0.16 -2.84
N HIS A 227 -15.30 -0.69 -2.35
CA HIS A 227 -15.25 -2.06 -1.85
C HIS A 227 -15.96 -2.20 -0.50
N VAL A 228 -15.84 -1.21 0.41
CA VAL A 228 -16.62 -1.18 1.66
C VAL A 228 -18.12 -1.25 1.35
N ARG A 229 -18.61 -0.48 0.37
CA ARG A 229 -20.01 -0.54 -0.09
C ARG A 229 -20.41 -1.97 -0.48
N ARG A 230 -19.56 -2.64 -1.28
CA ARG A 230 -19.78 -4.02 -1.71
C ARG A 230 -19.73 -5.01 -0.54
N ILE A 231 -18.73 -4.90 0.33
CA ILE A 231 -18.52 -5.81 1.48
C ILE A 231 -19.65 -5.68 2.48
N VAL A 232 -20.07 -4.46 2.84
CA VAL A 232 -21.20 -4.22 3.75
C VAL A 232 -22.49 -4.77 3.15
N GLY A 233 -22.73 -4.53 1.85
CA GLY A 233 -23.90 -5.09 1.17
C GLY A 233 -23.92 -6.62 1.21
N ARG A 234 -22.79 -7.28 0.96
CA ARG A 234 -22.66 -8.75 1.03
C ARG A 234 -22.82 -9.29 2.45
N ALA A 235 -22.16 -8.66 3.43
CA ALA A 235 -22.20 -9.11 4.83
C ALA A 235 -23.60 -9.00 5.44
N LEU A 236 -24.33 -7.91 5.13
CA LEU A 236 -25.69 -7.69 5.62
C LEU A 236 -26.76 -8.39 4.76
N ASP A 237 -26.36 -8.97 3.63
CA ASP A 237 -27.26 -9.58 2.61
C ASP A 237 -28.31 -8.58 2.08
N ILE A 238 -27.87 -7.36 1.76
CA ILE A 238 -28.68 -6.27 1.20
C ILE A 238 -28.08 -5.77 -0.11
N PRO A 239 -28.90 -5.19 -1.02
CA PRO A 239 -28.38 -4.62 -2.27
C PRO A 239 -27.37 -3.49 -2.02
N ALA A 240 -26.30 -3.43 -2.81
CA ALA A 240 -25.30 -2.36 -2.73
C ALA A 240 -25.92 -0.95 -2.92
N SER A 241 -27.04 -0.83 -3.64
CA SER A 241 -27.80 0.43 -3.80
C SER A 241 -28.39 0.95 -2.49
N LYS A 242 -28.50 0.11 -1.47
CA LYS A 242 -28.93 0.50 -0.11
C LYS A 242 -27.79 1.01 0.75
N VAL A 243 -26.55 0.98 0.25
CA VAL A 243 -25.35 1.41 1.00
C VAL A 243 -24.69 2.55 0.28
N ARG A 244 -24.43 3.65 0.98
CA ARG A 244 -23.60 4.77 0.56
C ARG A 244 -22.42 4.92 1.50
N VAL A 245 -21.21 4.99 0.97
CA VAL A 245 -19.99 5.16 1.76
C VAL A 245 -19.42 6.55 1.52
N ILE A 246 -19.16 7.27 2.60
CA ILE A 246 -18.53 8.58 2.58
C ILE A 246 -17.22 8.47 3.34
N LYS A 247 -16.16 8.94 2.73
CA LYS A 247 -14.81 8.94 3.32
C LYS A 247 -14.47 10.32 3.89
N PRO A 248 -14.36 10.47 5.21
CA PRO A 248 -13.78 11.66 5.84
C PRO A 248 -12.26 11.70 5.64
N ARG A 249 -11.58 12.66 6.28
CA ARG A 249 -10.12 12.65 6.37
C ARG A 249 -9.63 11.36 7.06
N ILE A 250 -8.52 10.80 6.59
CA ILE A 250 -7.92 9.57 7.12
C ILE A 250 -6.60 9.91 7.80
N GLY A 251 -6.44 9.47 9.06
CA GLY A 251 -5.23 9.66 9.86
C GLY A 251 -4.22 8.53 9.72
N GLY A 252 -3.84 8.20 8.47
CA GLY A 252 -2.95 7.10 8.12
C GLY A 252 -3.69 5.79 7.84
N GLY A 253 -3.14 4.99 6.94
CA GLY A 253 -3.71 3.70 6.56
C GLY A 253 -2.64 2.63 6.43
N PHE A 254 -1.62 2.86 5.62
CA PHE A 254 -0.49 1.97 5.36
C PHE A 254 -0.90 0.56 4.91
N GLY A 255 -2.09 0.42 4.32
CA GLY A 255 -2.70 -0.86 3.96
C GLY A 255 -3.70 -1.41 4.99
N ALA A 256 -3.61 -1.05 6.27
CA ALA A 256 -4.54 -1.55 7.29
C ALA A 256 -6.01 -1.27 6.95
N LYS A 257 -6.31 -0.10 6.39
CA LYS A 257 -7.65 0.35 6.03
C LYS A 257 -8.08 -0.07 4.61
N GLN A 258 -7.33 -0.99 4.00
CA GLN A 258 -7.71 -1.74 2.79
C GLN A 258 -8.53 -3.00 3.15
N THR A 259 -8.66 -3.31 4.43
CA THR A 259 -9.51 -4.35 4.99
C THR A 259 -10.69 -3.70 5.73
N SER A 260 -11.92 -4.19 5.52
CA SER A 260 -13.13 -3.65 6.16
C SER A 260 -13.26 -4.18 7.60
N VAL A 261 -12.45 -3.66 8.51
CA VAL A 261 -12.30 -4.19 9.88
C VAL A 261 -13.41 -3.73 10.82
N SER A 262 -13.84 -2.46 10.74
CA SER A 262 -14.79 -1.87 11.68
C SER A 262 -16.17 -1.60 11.10
N GLU A 263 -16.33 -1.61 9.79
CA GLU A 263 -17.50 -1.07 9.09
C GLU A 263 -18.77 -1.88 9.30
N ILE A 264 -18.65 -3.21 9.32
CA ILE A 264 -19.79 -4.13 9.32
C ILE A 264 -20.57 -4.07 10.62
N TYR A 265 -19.90 -3.84 11.75
CA TYR A 265 -20.52 -3.91 13.08
C TYR A 265 -21.49 -2.75 13.35
N PRO A 266 -21.11 -1.46 13.21
CA PRO A 266 -22.08 -0.37 13.31
C PRO A 266 -23.10 -0.40 12.15
N ALA A 267 -22.72 -0.89 10.97
CA ALA A 267 -23.63 -1.01 9.84
C ALA A 267 -24.82 -1.94 10.16
N ILE A 268 -24.57 -3.14 10.71
CA ILE A 268 -25.64 -4.06 11.07
C ILE A 268 -26.48 -3.55 12.25
N VAL A 269 -25.87 -2.87 13.23
CA VAL A 269 -26.60 -2.25 14.34
C VAL A 269 -27.55 -1.18 13.82
N THR A 270 -27.07 -0.25 13.00
CA THR A 270 -27.90 0.81 12.40
C THR A 270 -29.00 0.22 11.52
N TRP A 271 -28.67 -0.78 10.68
CA TRP A 271 -29.64 -1.44 9.80
C TRP A 271 -30.81 -2.09 10.58
N LYS A 272 -30.48 -2.72 11.74
CA LYS A 272 -31.51 -3.39 12.57
C LYS A 272 -32.29 -2.45 13.48
N THR A 273 -31.64 -1.41 14.00
CA THR A 273 -32.27 -0.52 15.01
C THR A 273 -32.88 0.75 14.41
N GLY A 274 -32.49 1.13 13.19
CA GLY A 274 -32.80 2.41 12.58
C GLY A 274 -32.10 3.61 13.25
N ARG A 275 -31.32 3.39 14.30
CA ARG A 275 -30.60 4.45 15.05
C ARG A 275 -29.17 4.63 14.54
N PRO A 276 -28.64 5.86 14.56
CA PRO A 276 -27.21 6.07 14.29
C PRO A 276 -26.36 5.25 15.26
N SER A 277 -25.23 4.74 14.77
CA SER A 277 -24.29 4.01 15.60
C SER A 277 -22.85 4.27 15.18
N LYS A 278 -21.91 4.15 16.11
CA LYS A 278 -20.48 4.29 15.82
C LYS A 278 -19.65 3.26 16.56
N MET A 279 -18.53 2.90 15.93
CA MET A 279 -17.50 2.06 16.50
C MET A 279 -16.14 2.72 16.33
N ILE A 280 -15.42 2.89 17.43
CA ILE A 280 -14.09 3.46 17.48
C ILE A 280 -13.20 2.49 18.22
N PHE A 281 -12.21 1.91 17.52
CA PHE A 281 -11.27 1.00 18.15
C PHE A 281 -10.31 1.78 19.06
N SER A 282 -10.10 1.26 20.24
CA SER A 282 -8.92 1.61 21.04
C SER A 282 -7.63 1.15 20.35
N ARG A 283 -6.48 1.63 20.81
CA ARG A 283 -5.19 1.13 20.31
C ARG A 283 -5.02 -0.36 20.58
N TYR A 284 -5.46 -0.81 21.76
CA TYR A 284 -5.49 -2.23 22.10
C TYR A 284 -6.29 -3.05 21.08
N GLU A 285 -7.51 -2.66 20.78
CA GLU A 285 -8.33 -3.36 19.78
C GLU A 285 -7.68 -3.32 18.40
N SER A 286 -7.12 -2.19 17.99
CA SER A 286 -6.41 -2.09 16.70
C SER A 286 -5.23 -3.06 16.61
N MET A 287 -4.58 -3.39 17.73
CA MET A 287 -3.47 -4.33 17.75
C MET A 287 -3.90 -5.79 17.77
N ILE A 288 -5.02 -6.14 18.44
CA ILE A 288 -5.40 -7.55 18.63
C ILE A 288 -6.40 -8.09 17.61
N CYS A 289 -7.06 -7.23 16.83
CA CYS A 289 -8.13 -7.64 15.92
C CYS A 289 -8.14 -6.90 14.58
N SER A 290 -7.02 -6.30 14.19
CA SER A 290 -6.74 -5.84 12.83
C SER A 290 -6.01 -6.92 12.04
N SER A 291 -5.38 -6.52 10.94
CA SER A 291 -4.66 -7.42 10.04
C SER A 291 -3.22 -6.95 9.86
N PRO A 292 -2.28 -7.43 10.71
CA PRO A 292 -0.85 -7.09 10.62
C PRO A 292 -0.21 -7.61 9.33
N ARG A 293 1.08 -7.28 9.10
CA ARG A 293 1.90 -7.87 8.05
C ARG A 293 1.98 -9.39 8.21
N HIS A 294 2.01 -10.12 7.10
CA HIS A 294 2.22 -11.56 7.09
C HIS A 294 3.59 -11.93 7.66
N GLU A 295 3.61 -12.86 8.60
CA GLU A 295 4.82 -13.62 8.94
C GLU A 295 5.18 -14.49 7.74
N MET A 296 6.46 -14.45 7.31
CA MET A 296 6.94 -15.26 6.19
C MET A 296 8.29 -15.88 6.51
N GLU A 297 8.44 -17.15 6.13
CA GLU A 297 9.73 -17.82 6.04
C GLU A 297 10.05 -18.02 4.55
N ILE A 298 11.21 -17.54 4.12
CA ILE A 298 11.59 -17.49 2.72
C ILE A 298 12.94 -18.15 2.55
N THR A 299 12.95 -19.28 1.84
CA THR A 299 14.18 -19.97 1.46
C THR A 299 14.61 -19.51 0.07
N VAL A 300 15.84 -19.02 -0.04
CA VAL A 300 16.44 -18.53 -1.26
C VAL A 300 17.64 -19.42 -1.61
N ARG A 301 17.67 -19.96 -2.85
CA ARG A 301 18.89 -20.47 -3.48
C ARG A 301 19.25 -19.53 -4.62
N ALA A 302 20.44 -18.96 -4.57
CA ALA A 302 20.92 -18.08 -5.64
C ALA A 302 22.30 -18.52 -6.13
N GLY A 303 22.57 -18.36 -7.43
CA GLY A 303 23.81 -18.76 -8.05
C GLY A 303 24.37 -17.73 -9.02
N ALA A 304 25.70 -17.55 -8.97
CA ALA A 304 26.45 -16.66 -9.85
C ALA A 304 27.59 -17.40 -10.57
N ASP A 305 27.94 -16.90 -11.76
CA ASP A 305 29.12 -17.35 -12.50
C ASP A 305 30.42 -16.77 -11.90
N GLU A 306 31.56 -17.09 -12.53
CA GLU A 306 32.90 -16.62 -12.11
C GLU A 306 33.10 -15.10 -12.23
N ASN A 307 32.25 -14.41 -13.00
CA ASN A 307 32.31 -12.97 -13.22
C ASN A 307 31.36 -12.20 -12.29
N GLY A 308 30.56 -12.89 -11.46
CA GLY A 308 29.59 -12.29 -10.56
C GLY A 308 28.23 -11.99 -11.18
N ILE A 309 27.93 -12.63 -12.32
CA ILE A 309 26.62 -12.52 -12.95
C ILE A 309 25.66 -13.54 -12.33
N ILE A 310 24.56 -13.07 -11.77
CA ILE A 310 23.49 -13.90 -11.19
C ILE A 310 22.76 -14.66 -12.30
N LYS A 311 22.79 -15.98 -12.25
CA LYS A 311 22.25 -16.86 -13.29
C LYS A 311 20.95 -17.53 -12.92
N ALA A 312 20.76 -17.84 -11.64
CA ALA A 312 19.55 -18.50 -11.18
C ALA A 312 19.13 -18.02 -9.79
N ILE A 313 17.83 -17.94 -9.59
CA ILE A 313 17.19 -17.68 -8.28
C ILE A 313 16.04 -18.67 -8.12
N ASP A 314 16.07 -19.41 -7.02
CA ASP A 314 15.00 -20.29 -6.55
C ASP A 314 14.49 -19.81 -5.21
N LEU A 315 13.20 -19.53 -5.11
CA LEU A 315 12.58 -18.91 -3.96
C LEU A 315 11.36 -19.72 -3.53
N TYR A 316 11.35 -20.16 -2.27
CA TYR A 316 10.19 -20.75 -1.64
C TYR A 316 9.72 -19.89 -0.47
N THR A 317 8.43 -19.50 -0.47
CA THR A 317 7.83 -18.70 0.59
C THR A 317 6.75 -19.47 1.32
N LEU A 318 6.94 -19.73 2.62
CA LEU A 318 5.91 -20.17 3.55
C LEU A 318 5.33 -18.95 4.27
N SER A 319 4.03 -18.66 4.03
CA SER A 319 3.36 -17.48 4.56
C SER A 319 2.25 -17.84 5.53
N ASN A 320 2.15 -17.12 6.65
CA ASN A 320 1.11 -17.28 7.65
C ASN A 320 -0.04 -16.31 7.37
N THR A 321 -1.22 -16.82 6.99
CA THR A 321 -2.43 -15.99 6.85
C THR A 321 -3.14 -15.75 8.19
N GLY A 322 -2.82 -16.49 9.22
CA GLY A 322 -3.59 -16.49 10.46
C GLY A 322 -4.96 -17.13 10.27
N ALA A 323 -5.95 -16.63 10.99
CA ALA A 323 -7.28 -17.24 11.07
C ALA A 323 -8.18 -17.04 9.84
N TYR A 324 -7.85 -16.11 8.95
CA TYR A 324 -8.64 -15.78 7.76
C TYR A 324 -7.75 -15.40 6.58
N GLY A 325 -8.20 -15.70 5.36
CA GLY A 325 -7.38 -15.57 4.16
C GLY A 325 -7.17 -14.15 3.64
N GLU A 326 -8.06 -13.23 3.93
CA GLU A 326 -7.99 -11.80 3.57
C GLU A 326 -7.15 -11.50 2.31
N HIS A 327 -5.99 -10.83 2.44
CA HIS A 327 -5.12 -10.44 1.33
C HIS A 327 -4.04 -11.48 0.97
N SER A 328 -4.00 -12.64 1.63
CA SER A 328 -2.82 -13.51 1.67
C SER A 328 -2.40 -14.09 0.33
N SER A 329 -3.36 -14.50 -0.51
CA SER A 329 -3.09 -15.09 -1.81
C SER A 329 -2.40 -14.14 -2.79
N THR A 330 -2.65 -12.84 -2.66
CA THR A 330 -1.99 -11.81 -3.48
C THR A 330 -0.71 -11.29 -2.83
N THR A 331 -0.67 -11.20 -1.49
CA THR A 331 0.51 -10.71 -0.76
C THR A 331 1.71 -11.63 -0.97
N VAL A 332 1.53 -12.95 -0.89
CA VAL A 332 2.63 -13.90 -1.05
C VAL A 332 3.27 -13.81 -2.45
N GLY A 333 2.48 -13.60 -3.49
CA GLY A 333 2.98 -13.49 -4.88
C GLY A 333 4.02 -12.39 -5.05
N LEU A 334 3.85 -11.24 -4.38
CA LEU A 334 4.79 -10.14 -4.49
C LEU A 334 6.15 -10.43 -3.84
N SER A 335 6.25 -11.41 -2.94
CA SER A 335 7.54 -11.80 -2.34
C SER A 335 8.52 -12.34 -3.40
N GLY A 336 8.01 -13.05 -4.41
CA GLY A 336 8.80 -13.53 -5.55
C GLY A 336 8.90 -12.52 -6.69
N HIS A 337 7.75 -12.06 -7.19
CA HIS A 337 7.68 -11.24 -8.41
C HIS A 337 8.47 -9.92 -8.31
N LYS A 338 8.60 -9.34 -7.12
CA LYS A 338 9.31 -8.06 -6.93
C LYS A 338 10.78 -8.22 -6.54
N SER A 339 11.19 -9.38 -6.08
CA SER A 339 12.57 -9.64 -5.64
C SER A 339 13.43 -10.28 -6.74
N ILE A 340 12.89 -11.27 -7.45
CA ILE A 340 13.60 -11.98 -8.54
C ILE A 340 13.90 -11.02 -9.69
N ALA A 341 12.96 -10.14 -10.04
CA ALA A 341 13.07 -9.22 -11.15
C ALA A 341 14.16 -8.14 -11.02
N LEU A 342 14.74 -7.99 -9.82
CA LEU A 342 15.87 -7.08 -9.58
C LEU A 342 17.18 -7.53 -10.26
N TYR A 343 17.24 -8.77 -10.76
CA TYR A 343 18.46 -9.37 -11.31
C TYR A 343 18.24 -9.78 -12.77
N ARG A 344 18.50 -8.82 -13.69
CA ARG A 344 18.17 -8.91 -15.12
C ARG A 344 18.80 -10.08 -15.88
N HIS A 345 19.90 -10.67 -15.38
CA HIS A 345 20.65 -11.74 -16.04
C HIS A 345 20.23 -13.14 -15.60
N THR A 346 19.18 -13.25 -14.77
CA THR A 346 18.63 -14.53 -14.31
C THR A 346 18.09 -15.35 -15.50
N GLU A 347 18.78 -16.43 -15.84
CA GLU A 347 18.46 -17.33 -16.96
C GLU A 347 17.35 -18.33 -16.57
N ALA A 348 17.33 -18.74 -15.31
CA ALA A 348 16.33 -19.63 -14.75
C ALA A 348 15.88 -19.15 -13.37
N HIS A 349 14.58 -19.21 -13.13
CA HIS A 349 14.02 -18.92 -11.81
C HIS A 349 12.84 -19.83 -11.47
N ARG A 350 12.71 -20.12 -10.19
CA ARG A 350 11.53 -20.79 -9.63
C ARG A 350 11.02 -19.98 -8.47
N PHE A 351 9.71 -19.77 -8.43
CA PHE A 351 9.02 -19.19 -7.29
C PHE A 351 7.91 -20.13 -6.86
N ALA A 352 8.04 -20.66 -5.65
CA ALA A 352 7.04 -21.54 -5.05
C ALA A 352 6.57 -20.96 -3.72
N PHE A 353 5.30 -21.17 -3.39
CA PHE A 353 4.76 -20.72 -2.11
C PHE A 353 3.64 -21.60 -1.58
N ASP A 354 3.54 -21.63 -0.25
CA ASP A 354 2.40 -22.10 0.51
C ASP A 354 1.92 -21.00 1.47
N VAL A 355 0.61 -20.76 1.50
CA VAL A 355 -0.04 -19.88 2.47
C VAL A 355 -0.89 -20.72 3.40
N VAL A 356 -0.55 -20.73 4.67
CA VAL A 356 -1.17 -21.62 5.66
C VAL A 356 -2.08 -20.88 6.63
N TYR A 357 -3.21 -21.51 6.98
CA TYR A 357 -4.08 -21.06 8.06
C TYR A 357 -3.53 -21.45 9.42
N THR A 358 -3.61 -20.54 10.38
CA THR A 358 -3.27 -20.78 11.80
C THR A 358 -4.29 -20.09 12.71
N ASN A 359 -4.30 -20.45 13.99
CA ASN A 359 -5.19 -19.84 14.99
C ASN A 359 -4.60 -18.58 15.65
N VAL A 360 -4.00 -17.70 14.84
CA VAL A 360 -3.57 -16.36 15.27
C VAL A 360 -4.37 -15.29 14.52
N GLN A 361 -4.19 -14.03 14.85
CA GLN A 361 -4.80 -12.89 14.20
C GLN A 361 -4.60 -13.00 12.66
N ALA A 362 -5.65 -12.73 11.88
CA ALA A 362 -5.55 -12.72 10.42
C ALA A 362 -4.51 -11.69 9.94
N ALA A 363 -3.68 -12.08 8.99
CA ALA A 363 -2.75 -11.19 8.34
C ALA A 363 -3.41 -10.45 7.16
N GLY A 364 -2.91 -9.26 6.83
CA GLY A 364 -3.51 -8.43 5.78
C GLY A 364 -2.51 -7.52 5.09
N ALA A 365 -3.04 -6.48 4.46
CA ALA A 365 -2.24 -5.53 3.71
C ALA A 365 -1.41 -4.63 4.61
N TYR A 366 -0.13 -4.54 4.33
CA TYR A 366 0.77 -3.56 4.89
C TYR A 366 1.73 -3.08 3.79
N ARG A 367 2.03 -1.78 3.75
CA ARG A 367 2.95 -1.10 2.82
C ARG A 367 4.09 -2.02 2.37
N GLY A 368 4.31 -2.16 1.06
CA GLY A 368 5.23 -3.11 0.46
C GLY A 368 4.64 -4.49 0.15
N TYR A 369 3.53 -4.90 0.78
CA TYR A 369 2.64 -6.01 0.42
C TYR A 369 3.32 -7.31 -0.01
N GLY A 370 4.25 -7.84 0.80
CA GLY A 370 5.02 -9.07 0.53
C GLY A 370 6.37 -8.81 -0.14
N ALA A 371 6.50 -7.78 -0.97
CA ALA A 371 7.78 -7.42 -1.58
C ALA A 371 8.86 -7.12 -0.53
N THR A 372 8.52 -6.42 0.55
CA THR A 372 9.44 -6.10 1.65
C THR A 372 10.14 -7.34 2.21
N GLN A 373 9.36 -8.44 2.40
CA GLN A 373 9.89 -9.71 2.92
C GLN A 373 10.75 -10.42 1.87
N GLY A 374 10.26 -10.49 0.61
CA GLY A 374 10.99 -11.11 -0.49
C GLY A 374 12.29 -10.40 -0.84
N ILE A 375 12.27 -9.07 -0.89
CA ILE A 375 13.45 -8.23 -1.14
C ILE A 375 14.45 -8.37 0.00
N PHE A 376 14.02 -8.41 1.27
CA PHE A 376 14.91 -8.70 2.38
C PHE A 376 15.66 -10.03 2.18
N ALA A 377 14.96 -11.09 1.80
CA ALA A 377 15.55 -12.41 1.62
C ALA A 377 16.51 -12.45 0.42
N VAL A 378 16.07 -12.00 -0.76
CA VAL A 378 16.87 -12.07 -1.99
C VAL A 378 18.06 -11.13 -1.96
N GLU A 379 17.89 -9.87 -1.51
CA GLU A 379 18.97 -8.89 -1.40
C GLU A 379 20.05 -9.33 -0.40
N SER A 380 19.62 -9.92 0.74
CA SER A 380 20.55 -10.45 1.74
C SER A 380 21.32 -11.67 1.21
N ALA A 381 20.68 -12.57 0.45
CA ALA A 381 21.33 -13.70 -0.19
C ALA A 381 22.35 -13.26 -1.26
N VAL A 382 22.02 -12.23 -2.05
CA VAL A 382 22.94 -11.69 -3.05
C VAL A 382 24.12 -10.95 -2.39
N ASN A 383 23.90 -10.23 -1.29
CA ASN A 383 24.99 -9.64 -0.52
C ASN A 383 25.93 -10.74 0.02
N GLU A 384 25.38 -11.87 0.48
CA GLU A 384 26.20 -13.03 0.87
C GLU A 384 26.98 -13.63 -0.31
N LEU A 385 26.39 -13.74 -1.49
CA LEU A 385 27.09 -14.15 -2.71
C LEU A 385 28.24 -13.20 -3.03
N ALA A 386 28.04 -11.88 -2.92
CA ALA A 386 29.09 -10.88 -3.15
C ALA A 386 30.29 -11.12 -2.22
N HIS A 387 30.06 -11.35 -0.94
CA HIS A 387 31.12 -11.67 0.02
C HIS A 387 31.84 -13.00 -0.31
N LYS A 388 31.11 -14.07 -0.70
CA LYS A 388 31.71 -15.33 -1.14
C LYS A 388 32.60 -15.17 -2.37
N MET A 389 32.28 -14.22 -3.24
CA MET A 389 33.07 -13.87 -4.41
C MET A 389 34.25 -12.93 -4.10
N GLY A 390 34.30 -12.37 -2.89
CA GLY A 390 35.25 -11.33 -2.51
C GLY A 390 35.02 -10.02 -3.25
N MET A 391 33.77 -9.73 -3.63
CA MET A 391 33.38 -8.53 -4.38
C MET A 391 32.57 -7.57 -3.49
N ASP A 392 32.71 -6.27 -3.77
CA ASP A 392 31.82 -5.24 -3.21
C ASP A 392 30.36 -5.51 -3.66
N PRO A 393 29.37 -5.62 -2.72
CA PRO A 393 27.97 -5.79 -3.06
C PRO A 393 27.42 -4.75 -4.05
N VAL A 394 27.91 -3.50 -3.98
CA VAL A 394 27.52 -2.46 -4.95
C VAL A 394 27.94 -2.85 -6.35
N LYS A 395 29.16 -3.37 -6.55
CA LYS A 395 29.62 -3.83 -7.89
C LYS A 395 28.78 -4.99 -8.42
N VAL A 396 28.46 -5.96 -7.56
CA VAL A 396 27.61 -7.08 -7.98
C VAL A 396 26.23 -6.58 -8.41
N LYS A 397 25.67 -5.61 -7.68
CA LYS A 397 24.37 -5.01 -8.03
C LYS A 397 24.45 -4.21 -9.33
N GLU A 398 25.46 -3.37 -9.53
CA GLU A 398 25.70 -2.59 -10.77
C GLU A 398 25.75 -3.48 -12.02
N MET A 399 26.34 -4.67 -11.92
CA MET A 399 26.40 -5.62 -13.05
C MET A 399 25.06 -6.28 -13.35
N ASN A 400 24.21 -6.49 -12.33
CA ASN A 400 23.02 -7.33 -12.42
C ASN A 400 21.69 -6.56 -12.37
N MET A 401 21.69 -5.29 -11.94
CA MET A 401 20.48 -4.48 -11.71
C MET A 401 19.66 -4.23 -12.97
N PRO A 402 18.38 -3.93 -12.86
CA PRO A 402 17.56 -3.46 -13.97
C PRO A 402 18.15 -2.24 -14.66
N VAL A 403 17.98 -2.19 -15.98
CA VAL A 403 18.33 -1.03 -16.83
C VAL A 403 17.20 -0.76 -17.80
N GLU A 404 17.11 0.46 -18.30
CA GLU A 404 16.08 0.81 -19.28
C GLU A 404 16.16 -0.09 -20.52
N GLY A 405 15.02 -0.63 -20.95
CA GLY A 405 14.92 -1.62 -22.03
C GLY A 405 15.39 -3.05 -21.65
N GLY A 406 15.95 -3.24 -20.45
CA GLY A 406 16.42 -4.54 -19.98
C GLY A 406 15.30 -5.45 -19.48
N PRO A 407 15.52 -6.79 -19.45
CA PRO A 407 14.53 -7.75 -18.98
C PRO A 407 14.28 -7.64 -17.47
N LEU A 408 13.06 -8.02 -17.06
CA LEU A 408 12.60 -8.16 -15.68
C LEU A 408 12.15 -9.61 -15.44
N PRO A 409 13.06 -10.55 -15.15
CA PRO A 409 12.76 -11.96 -14.97
C PRO A 409 11.72 -12.18 -13.85
N GLY A 410 10.71 -13.01 -14.11
CA GLY A 410 9.68 -13.32 -13.12
C GLY A 410 8.72 -12.18 -12.78
N TYR A 411 8.78 -11.02 -13.48
CA TYR A 411 7.81 -9.96 -13.31
C TYR A 411 6.67 -10.09 -14.33
N PRO A 412 5.43 -10.42 -13.87
CA PRO A 412 4.36 -10.78 -14.79
C PRO A 412 3.76 -9.58 -15.54
N ASP A 413 3.84 -8.38 -14.95
CA ASP A 413 3.11 -7.21 -15.46
C ASP A 413 3.78 -6.55 -16.67
N VAL A 414 5.11 -6.60 -16.76
CA VAL A 414 5.89 -6.14 -17.91
C VAL A 414 7.20 -6.95 -18.01
N PRO A 415 7.57 -7.48 -19.19
CA PRO A 415 8.77 -8.29 -19.35
C PRO A 415 10.07 -7.48 -19.42
N TYR A 416 9.99 -6.18 -19.68
CA TYR A 416 11.11 -5.25 -19.82
C TYR A 416 10.85 -3.94 -19.12
N ALA A 417 11.87 -3.34 -18.51
CA ALA A 417 11.80 -2.02 -17.88
C ALA A 417 11.69 -0.93 -18.97
N GLN A 418 10.50 -0.38 -19.18
CA GLN A 418 10.25 0.65 -20.19
C GLN A 418 10.86 2.00 -19.82
N SER A 419 10.94 2.28 -18.51
CA SER A 419 11.61 3.45 -17.92
C SER A 419 12.37 3.02 -16.68
N CYS A 420 13.66 3.32 -16.59
CA CYS A 420 14.51 2.91 -15.47
C CYS A 420 15.72 3.82 -15.34
N SER A 421 15.97 4.31 -14.13
CA SER A 421 17.17 5.05 -13.78
C SER A 421 17.93 4.43 -12.58
N MET A 422 17.85 3.12 -12.41
CA MET A 422 18.47 2.40 -11.30
C MET A 422 20.00 2.65 -11.26
N ASP A 423 20.65 2.74 -12.42
CA ASP A 423 22.07 3.04 -12.57
C ASP A 423 22.41 4.42 -11.99
N ARG A 424 21.62 5.44 -12.30
CA ARG A 424 21.80 6.80 -11.74
C ARG A 424 21.46 6.82 -10.25
N CYS A 425 20.41 6.09 -9.84
CA CYS A 425 20.08 5.93 -8.42
C CYS A 425 21.26 5.33 -7.64
N MET A 426 21.90 4.29 -8.17
CA MET A 426 23.06 3.65 -7.54
C MET A 426 24.25 4.62 -7.47
N ALA A 427 24.58 5.28 -8.56
CA ALA A 427 25.69 6.23 -8.60
C ALA A 427 25.48 7.40 -7.61
N ARG A 428 24.27 7.96 -7.57
CA ARG A 428 23.90 9.04 -6.67
C ARG A 428 23.90 8.61 -5.20
N ALA A 429 23.39 7.42 -4.90
CA ALA A 429 23.39 6.87 -3.55
C ALA A 429 24.82 6.65 -3.02
N LYS A 430 25.72 6.11 -3.86
CA LYS A 430 27.17 5.98 -3.54
C LYS A 430 27.80 7.32 -3.18
N GLU A 431 27.57 8.33 -4.01
CA GLU A 431 28.06 9.69 -3.77
C GLU A 431 27.54 10.25 -2.44
N MET A 432 26.23 10.19 -2.23
CA MET A 432 25.60 10.72 -1.02
C MET A 432 26.07 9.99 0.24
N MET A 433 26.24 8.65 0.18
CA MET A 433 26.71 7.84 1.32
C MET A 433 28.22 8.02 1.56
N ASP A 434 28.98 8.48 0.57
CA ASP A 434 30.45 8.43 0.55
C ASP A 434 30.95 6.98 0.69
N TRP A 435 30.36 6.08 -0.12
CA TRP A 435 30.52 4.63 -0.03
C TRP A 435 31.97 4.19 -0.02
N ASP A 436 32.76 4.65 -0.98
CA ASP A 436 34.13 4.19 -1.19
C ASP A 436 35.06 4.49 0.00
N SER A 437 34.74 5.52 0.81
CA SER A 437 35.52 5.86 2.01
C SER A 437 35.04 5.11 3.27
N LYS A 438 33.80 4.60 3.26
CA LYS A 438 33.13 4.00 4.43
C LYS A 438 33.09 2.48 4.38
N TYR A 439 33.07 1.89 3.17
CA TYR A 439 32.95 0.44 2.97
C TYR A 439 34.27 -0.30 3.28
N PRO A 440 34.18 -1.51 3.92
CA PRO A 440 32.98 -2.11 4.48
C PRO A 440 32.62 -1.58 5.88
N CYS A 441 33.63 -1.22 6.69
CA CYS A 441 33.41 -0.75 8.06
C CYS A 441 34.60 0.05 8.58
N ARG A 442 34.38 0.72 9.72
CA ARG A 442 35.39 1.53 10.44
C ARG A 442 35.32 1.26 11.92
N ASP A 443 36.45 0.86 12.52
CA ASP A 443 36.58 0.72 13.96
C ASP A 443 36.61 2.11 14.62
N MET A 444 35.70 2.35 15.54
CA MET A 444 35.55 3.61 16.27
C MET A 444 36.21 3.55 17.65
N GLY A 445 36.77 2.40 18.02
CA GLY A 445 37.29 2.14 19.35
C GLY A 445 36.19 1.81 20.39
N ASN A 446 36.63 1.38 21.58
CA ASN A 446 35.72 1.03 22.69
C ASN A 446 34.62 0.01 22.33
N GLY A 447 34.90 -0.95 21.45
CA GLY A 447 33.96 -1.97 21.02
C GLY A 447 32.89 -1.49 20.04
N LYS A 448 32.98 -0.27 19.52
CA LYS A 448 32.06 0.28 18.53
C LYS A 448 32.62 0.20 17.12
N VAL A 449 31.82 -0.29 16.18
CA VAL A 449 32.17 -0.41 14.76
C VAL A 449 31.05 0.19 13.92
N ARG A 450 31.44 1.03 12.95
CA ARG A 450 30.50 1.55 11.92
C ARG A 450 30.58 0.70 10.68
N GLY A 451 29.46 0.22 10.21
CA GLY A 451 29.33 -0.50 8.95
C GLY A 451 28.37 0.18 8.01
N VAL A 452 28.53 -0.04 6.72
CA VAL A 452 27.59 0.42 5.69
C VAL A 452 27.00 -0.73 4.92
N GLY A 453 25.78 -0.58 4.43
CA GLY A 453 25.11 -1.61 3.65
C GLY A 453 24.24 -1.02 2.56
N VAL A 454 23.94 -1.82 1.52
CA VAL A 454 23.21 -1.41 0.32
C VAL A 454 22.11 -2.39 -0.02
N ALA A 455 21.00 -1.87 -0.54
CA ALA A 455 19.92 -2.66 -1.11
C ALA A 455 19.27 -1.96 -2.29
N MET A 456 18.76 -2.77 -3.21
CA MET A 456 17.89 -2.34 -4.30
C MET A 456 16.45 -2.75 -4.02
N ALA A 457 15.49 -2.01 -4.57
CA ALA A 457 14.08 -2.39 -4.53
C ALA A 457 13.36 -1.99 -5.81
N MET A 458 12.26 -2.70 -6.07
CA MET A 458 11.26 -2.34 -7.06
C MET A 458 9.86 -2.68 -6.55
N GLN A 459 8.86 -1.98 -7.09
CA GLN A 459 7.45 -2.24 -6.85
C GLN A 459 6.66 -2.15 -8.15
N GLY A 460 5.33 -2.14 -8.09
CA GLY A 460 4.46 -1.85 -9.22
C GLY A 460 3.83 -0.47 -9.12
N SER A 461 3.34 0.02 -10.24
CA SER A 461 2.49 1.20 -10.32
C SER A 461 1.08 0.74 -10.69
N SER A 462 0.28 0.34 -9.71
CA SER A 462 -1.03 -0.34 -9.83
C SER A 462 -0.95 -1.86 -10.08
N ILE A 463 -2.10 -2.51 -10.12
CA ILE A 463 -2.26 -3.90 -10.57
C ILE A 463 -2.74 -3.86 -12.02
N ALA A 464 -1.89 -4.37 -12.93
CA ALA A 464 -2.13 -4.33 -14.38
C ALA A 464 -3.48 -4.95 -14.76
N GLY A 465 -4.30 -4.24 -15.55
CA GLY A 465 -5.61 -4.70 -16.02
C GLY A 465 -6.70 -4.82 -14.94
N VAL A 466 -6.40 -4.50 -13.69
CA VAL A 466 -7.30 -4.68 -12.54
C VAL A 466 -7.69 -3.34 -11.90
N ASP A 467 -6.71 -2.52 -11.56
CA ASP A 467 -6.99 -1.25 -10.91
C ASP A 467 -7.61 -0.23 -11.87
N VAL A 468 -8.61 0.47 -11.37
CA VAL A 468 -9.33 1.52 -12.09
C VAL A 468 -9.23 2.82 -11.30
N GLY A 469 -8.76 3.87 -11.93
CA GLY A 469 -8.82 5.24 -11.43
C GLY A 469 -9.98 6.01 -12.05
N GLY A 470 -10.70 6.78 -11.25
CA GLY A 470 -11.86 7.56 -11.72
C GLY A 470 -11.75 9.05 -11.38
N ALA A 471 -11.99 9.91 -12.38
CA ALA A 471 -12.03 11.35 -12.24
C ALA A 471 -13.23 11.95 -12.96
N ASP A 472 -13.85 12.94 -12.34
CA ASP A 472 -14.93 13.75 -12.89
C ASP A 472 -14.55 15.22 -12.72
N ILE A 473 -14.41 15.93 -13.83
CA ILE A 473 -14.08 17.36 -13.84
C ILE A 473 -15.22 18.16 -14.47
N LYS A 474 -15.64 19.20 -13.78
CA LYS A 474 -16.73 20.09 -14.17
C LYS A 474 -16.29 21.54 -14.16
N LEU A 475 -16.63 22.30 -15.18
CA LEU A 475 -16.54 23.75 -15.20
C LEU A 475 -17.78 24.34 -14.51
N ASN A 476 -17.57 25.16 -13.48
CA ASN A 476 -18.62 25.88 -12.75
C ASN A 476 -18.94 27.21 -13.43
N GLU A 477 -20.07 27.82 -13.10
CA GLU A 477 -20.59 29.05 -13.71
C GLU A 477 -19.70 30.29 -13.53
N ASP A 478 -18.79 30.26 -12.54
CA ASP A 478 -17.83 31.33 -12.23
C ASP A 478 -16.44 31.12 -12.88
N GLY A 479 -16.30 30.11 -13.74
CA GLY A 479 -15.03 29.76 -14.36
C GLY A 479 -14.11 28.91 -13.47
N SER A 480 -14.51 28.55 -12.25
CA SER A 480 -13.80 27.58 -11.41
C SER A 480 -14.11 26.14 -11.84
N TYR A 481 -13.37 25.18 -11.25
CA TYR A 481 -13.55 23.76 -11.56
C TYR A 481 -13.85 22.95 -10.29
N THR A 482 -14.74 21.97 -10.42
CA THR A 482 -14.90 20.92 -9.42
C THR A 482 -14.30 19.63 -9.94
N LEU A 483 -13.33 19.07 -9.20
CA LEU A 483 -12.69 17.79 -9.47
C LEU A 483 -13.15 16.75 -8.44
N ALA A 484 -14.06 15.87 -8.85
CA ALA A 484 -14.50 14.76 -7.99
C ALA A 484 -13.67 13.51 -8.30
N LEU A 485 -13.07 12.95 -7.25
CA LEU A 485 -12.15 11.81 -7.31
C LEU A 485 -12.76 10.57 -6.64
N GLY A 486 -12.48 9.41 -7.20
CA GLY A 486 -12.81 8.12 -6.58
C GLY A 486 -11.73 7.59 -5.64
N CYS A 487 -10.48 8.08 -5.73
CA CYS A 487 -9.37 7.71 -4.87
C CYS A 487 -9.40 8.42 -3.51
N THR A 488 -8.66 7.88 -2.54
CA THR A 488 -8.69 8.38 -1.15
C THR A 488 -7.35 8.95 -0.70
N ASP A 489 -7.35 10.16 -0.16
CA ASP A 489 -6.19 10.71 0.56
C ASP A 489 -6.14 10.17 1.99
N MET A 490 -5.16 9.33 2.29
CA MET A 490 -4.90 8.77 3.61
C MET A 490 -3.74 9.46 4.35
N GLY A 491 -3.37 10.67 3.91
CA GLY A 491 -2.23 11.44 4.38
C GLY A 491 -1.11 11.57 3.33
N THR A 492 -1.26 10.92 2.18
CA THR A 492 -0.30 10.94 1.07
C THR A 492 -0.26 12.28 0.33
N GLY A 493 -1.35 13.06 0.39
CA GLY A 493 -1.49 14.32 -0.35
C GLY A 493 -2.01 14.11 -1.77
N CYS A 494 -2.67 12.97 -2.07
CA CYS A 494 -3.16 12.70 -3.42
C CYS A 494 -4.16 13.74 -3.91
N ASP A 495 -5.02 14.30 -3.05
CA ASP A 495 -5.94 15.39 -3.42
C ASP A 495 -5.17 16.58 -4.00
N THR A 496 -4.02 16.94 -3.39
CA THR A 496 -3.13 18.01 -3.89
C THR A 496 -2.46 17.63 -5.20
N VAL A 497 -1.96 16.39 -5.30
CA VAL A 497 -1.30 15.86 -6.51
C VAL A 497 -2.26 15.84 -7.69
N MET A 498 -3.50 15.41 -7.50
CA MET A 498 -4.52 15.43 -8.57
C MET A 498 -4.89 16.86 -8.99
N ALA A 499 -4.95 17.79 -8.03
CA ALA A 499 -5.16 19.21 -8.35
C ALA A 499 -3.99 19.81 -9.14
N GLN A 500 -2.72 19.44 -8.85
CA GLN A 500 -1.55 19.86 -9.63
C GLN A 500 -1.63 19.36 -11.08
N ILE A 501 -1.99 18.09 -11.28
CA ILE A 501 -2.18 17.50 -12.61
C ILE A 501 -3.28 18.25 -13.37
N ALA A 502 -4.45 18.46 -12.75
CA ALA A 502 -5.56 19.17 -13.39
C ALA A 502 -5.21 20.63 -13.70
N ALA A 503 -4.51 21.31 -12.80
CA ALA A 503 -4.11 22.71 -12.98
C ALA A 503 -3.17 22.91 -14.18
N ASP A 504 -2.20 22.01 -14.37
CA ASP A 504 -1.31 22.08 -15.55
C ASP A 504 -2.02 21.67 -16.82
N CYS A 505 -2.92 20.66 -16.80
CA CYS A 505 -3.70 20.27 -17.97
C CYS A 505 -4.63 21.39 -18.46
N LEU A 506 -5.26 22.13 -17.52
CA LEU A 506 -6.21 23.20 -17.82
C LEU A 506 -5.56 24.60 -17.84
N ASN A 507 -4.26 24.66 -17.59
CA ASN A 507 -3.49 25.91 -17.48
C ASN A 507 -4.13 26.94 -16.52
N THR A 508 -4.71 26.47 -15.40
CA THR A 508 -5.46 27.28 -14.44
C THR A 508 -4.75 27.33 -13.07
N PRO A 509 -4.93 28.39 -12.24
CA PRO A 509 -4.47 28.37 -10.87
C PRO A 509 -5.08 27.21 -10.05
N MET A 510 -4.28 26.60 -9.19
CA MET A 510 -4.78 25.52 -8.31
C MET A 510 -5.94 25.96 -7.41
N ASP A 511 -5.99 27.24 -7.01
CA ASP A 511 -7.07 27.80 -6.18
C ASP A 511 -8.43 27.82 -6.90
N ASN A 512 -8.43 27.71 -8.24
CA ASN A 512 -9.65 27.58 -9.04
C ASN A 512 -10.17 26.14 -9.11
N ILE A 513 -9.50 25.16 -8.48
CA ILE A 513 -9.91 23.76 -8.50
C ILE A 513 -10.37 23.34 -7.12
N VAL A 514 -11.66 23.04 -6.99
CA VAL A 514 -12.26 22.46 -5.78
C VAL A 514 -12.19 20.95 -5.88
N VAL A 515 -11.35 20.32 -5.02
CA VAL A 515 -11.23 18.85 -5.00
C VAL A 515 -12.25 18.26 -4.04
N PHE A 516 -13.00 17.27 -4.51
CA PHE A 516 -13.96 16.48 -3.74
C PHE A 516 -13.60 14.99 -3.79
N SER A 517 -13.38 14.35 -2.64
CA SER A 517 -13.08 12.91 -2.50
C SER A 517 -13.55 12.37 -1.16
N VAL A 518 -14.17 11.27 -1.00
CA VAL A 518 -14.89 10.32 -1.88
C VAL A 518 -16.28 10.12 -1.30
N ASP A 519 -17.25 10.06 -2.16
CA ASP A 519 -18.62 9.67 -1.84
C ASP A 519 -19.09 8.71 -2.94
N THR A 520 -19.45 7.49 -2.59
CA THR A 520 -19.77 6.45 -3.59
C THR A 520 -21.03 6.71 -4.43
N ASP A 521 -21.80 7.74 -4.10
CA ASP A 521 -22.94 8.16 -4.91
C ASP A 521 -22.59 9.26 -5.92
N ILE A 522 -21.53 10.02 -5.65
CA ILE A 522 -21.16 11.20 -6.45
C ILE A 522 -19.86 10.95 -7.20
N SER A 523 -18.85 10.41 -6.52
CA SER A 523 -17.53 10.15 -7.12
C SER A 523 -17.60 9.04 -8.16
N PRO A 524 -16.85 9.14 -9.28
CA PRO A 524 -16.71 8.02 -10.22
C PRO A 524 -16.07 6.82 -9.52
N TYR A 525 -16.36 5.61 -10.02
CA TYR A 525 -15.77 4.39 -9.47
C TYR A 525 -14.24 4.44 -9.57
N ASP A 526 -13.61 4.06 -8.47
CA ASP A 526 -12.17 3.90 -8.33
C ASP A 526 -11.92 2.68 -7.44
N SER A 527 -10.88 1.91 -7.74
CA SER A 527 -10.56 0.71 -6.95
C SER A 527 -10.16 1.03 -5.52
N GLY A 528 -9.68 2.25 -5.27
CA GLY A 528 -9.21 2.71 -3.97
C GLY A 528 -7.71 3.00 -3.95
N SER A 529 -7.22 3.51 -2.83
CA SER A 529 -5.81 3.90 -2.68
C SER A 529 -4.99 2.77 -2.06
N TYR A 530 -4.54 1.86 -2.92
CA TYR A 530 -3.64 0.73 -2.62
C TYR A 530 -2.78 0.39 -3.85
N ALA A 531 -1.91 -0.61 -3.77
CA ALA A 531 -0.98 -1.01 -4.83
C ALA A 531 -0.22 0.18 -5.46
N SER A 532 -0.09 1.27 -4.70
CA SER A 532 0.52 2.55 -5.13
C SER A 532 -0.09 3.13 -6.41
N ALA A 533 -1.36 2.80 -6.73
CA ALA A 533 -2.02 3.08 -7.98
C ALA A 533 -2.38 4.56 -8.19
N THR A 534 -2.66 5.30 -7.11
CA THR A 534 -3.37 6.57 -7.16
C THR A 534 -2.75 7.59 -8.11
N THR A 535 -1.46 7.93 -7.95
CA THR A 535 -0.82 8.93 -8.83
C THR A 535 -0.78 8.44 -10.28
N TYR A 536 -0.42 7.18 -10.49
CA TYR A 536 -0.28 6.61 -11.81
C TYR A 536 -1.63 6.42 -12.52
N THR A 537 -2.57 5.71 -11.91
CA THR A 537 -3.84 5.33 -12.56
C THR A 537 -4.88 6.45 -12.52
N THR A 538 -5.16 7.01 -11.32
CA THR A 538 -6.14 8.10 -11.20
C THR A 538 -5.61 9.39 -11.81
N GLY A 539 -4.28 9.65 -11.75
CA GLY A 539 -3.66 10.79 -12.42
C GLY A 539 -3.87 10.79 -13.94
N VAL A 540 -3.77 9.63 -14.60
CA VAL A 540 -4.09 9.50 -16.04
C VAL A 540 -5.59 9.71 -16.29
N ALA A 541 -6.48 9.26 -15.39
CA ALA A 541 -7.91 9.55 -15.52
C ALA A 541 -8.19 11.06 -15.44
N VAL A 542 -7.51 11.78 -14.53
CA VAL A 542 -7.59 13.25 -14.42
C VAL A 542 -7.10 13.92 -15.70
N MET A 543 -5.93 13.54 -16.23
CA MET A 543 -5.43 14.08 -17.49
C MET A 543 -6.44 13.92 -18.63
N LYS A 544 -6.94 12.69 -18.83
CA LYS A 544 -7.94 12.40 -19.88
C LYS A 544 -9.23 13.19 -19.71
N ALA A 545 -9.66 13.38 -18.47
CA ALA A 545 -10.86 14.17 -18.19
C ALA A 545 -10.64 15.66 -18.50
N CYS A 546 -9.51 16.22 -18.12
CA CYS A 546 -9.14 17.61 -18.39
C CYS A 546 -8.94 17.87 -19.88
N GLU A 547 -8.25 16.99 -20.60
CA GLU A 547 -8.05 17.09 -22.06
C GLU A 547 -9.37 17.10 -22.81
N GLU A 548 -10.31 16.23 -22.44
CA GLU A 548 -11.62 16.18 -23.06
C GLU A 548 -12.48 17.41 -22.70
N LEU A 549 -12.38 17.90 -21.46
CA LEU A 549 -13.05 19.13 -21.05
C LEU A 549 -12.50 20.33 -21.81
N LYS A 550 -11.17 20.44 -21.98
CA LYS A 550 -10.53 21.49 -22.79
C LYS A 550 -11.09 21.50 -24.22
N LYS A 551 -11.25 20.33 -24.83
CA LYS A 551 -11.87 20.22 -26.18
C LYS A 551 -13.30 20.76 -26.19
N LYS A 552 -14.12 20.42 -25.19
CA LYS A 552 -15.49 20.95 -25.08
C LYS A 552 -15.52 22.46 -24.88
N ILE A 553 -14.62 23.01 -24.07
CA ILE A 553 -14.46 24.46 -23.85
C ILE A 553 -14.06 25.16 -25.14
N CYS A 554 -13.05 24.65 -25.85
CA CYS A 554 -12.61 25.17 -27.13
C CYS A 554 -13.74 25.16 -28.18
N LYS A 555 -14.49 24.07 -28.29
CA LYS A 555 -15.62 23.95 -29.21
C LYS A 555 -16.68 25.02 -28.95
N LEU A 556 -17.11 25.19 -27.71
CA LEU A 556 -18.11 26.19 -27.36
C LEU A 556 -17.57 27.63 -27.58
N GLY A 557 -16.30 27.87 -27.26
CA GLY A 557 -15.64 29.15 -27.55
C GLY A 557 -15.56 29.44 -29.02
N ALA A 558 -15.27 28.45 -29.88
CA ALA A 558 -15.27 28.60 -31.33
C ALA A 558 -16.68 28.92 -31.88
N GLU A 559 -17.71 28.23 -31.37
CA GLU A 559 -19.11 28.54 -31.70
C GLU A 559 -19.50 29.98 -31.30
N MET A 560 -19.07 30.46 -30.14
CA MET A 560 -19.33 31.83 -29.67
C MET A 560 -18.63 32.88 -30.51
N MET A 561 -17.47 32.57 -31.07
CA MET A 561 -16.68 33.44 -31.95
C MET A 561 -17.05 33.30 -33.44
N GLU A 562 -17.87 32.32 -33.79
CA GLU A 562 -18.21 31.96 -35.17
C GLU A 562 -16.95 31.66 -36.01
N VAL A 563 -16.06 30.81 -35.49
CA VAL A 563 -14.81 30.37 -36.14
C VAL A 563 -14.70 28.85 -36.19
N ASP A 564 -13.76 28.35 -37.00
CA ASP A 564 -13.47 26.91 -37.09
C ASP A 564 -12.85 26.40 -35.73
N GLU A 565 -13.46 25.36 -35.17
CA GLU A 565 -13.02 24.76 -33.91
C GLU A 565 -11.59 24.20 -33.95
N ARG A 566 -11.06 23.90 -35.14
CA ARG A 566 -9.70 23.43 -35.37
C ARG A 566 -8.65 24.54 -35.29
N LYS A 567 -9.08 25.81 -35.27
CA LYS A 567 -8.25 27.02 -35.22
C LYS A 567 -8.41 27.80 -33.93
N VAL A 568 -8.74 27.14 -32.86
CA VAL A 568 -8.80 27.75 -31.54
C VAL A 568 -7.94 26.97 -30.54
N ASP A 569 -7.36 27.68 -29.59
CA ASP A 569 -6.72 27.09 -28.42
C ASP A 569 -7.21 27.79 -27.16
N PHE A 570 -6.86 27.18 -25.98
CA PHE A 570 -7.28 27.62 -24.68
C PHE A 570 -6.05 27.89 -23.80
N ASP A 571 -5.91 29.11 -23.28
CA ASP A 571 -4.79 29.54 -22.46
C ASP A 571 -5.00 29.36 -20.96
N GLY A 572 -6.17 28.84 -20.53
CA GLY A 572 -6.57 28.68 -19.12
C GLY A 572 -7.54 29.78 -18.66
N SER A 573 -7.60 30.92 -19.35
CA SER A 573 -8.51 32.03 -19.04
C SER A 573 -9.46 32.39 -20.18
N CYS A 574 -9.03 32.14 -21.42
CA CYS A 574 -9.77 32.46 -22.64
C CYS A 574 -9.61 31.36 -23.68
N VAL A 575 -10.64 31.18 -24.53
CA VAL A 575 -10.49 30.53 -25.82
C VAL A 575 -10.20 31.63 -26.86
N PHE A 576 -9.18 31.46 -27.66
CA PHE A 576 -8.74 32.44 -28.66
C PHE A 576 -8.55 31.77 -30.02
N TYR A 577 -8.75 32.55 -31.06
CA TYR A 577 -8.51 32.12 -32.44
C TYR A 577 -7.02 32.23 -32.76
N ASP A 578 -6.46 31.18 -33.37
CA ASP A 578 -5.05 31.11 -33.79
C ASP A 578 -5.01 30.61 -35.27
N GLU A 579 -4.69 31.52 -36.19
CA GLU A 579 -4.58 31.21 -37.61
C GLU A 579 -3.43 30.25 -37.95
N THR A 580 -2.43 30.17 -37.07
CA THR A 580 -1.19 29.36 -37.26
C THR A 580 -1.39 27.87 -37.02
N LEU A 581 -2.49 27.49 -36.38
CA LEU A 581 -2.79 26.08 -36.13
C LEU A 581 -3.02 25.35 -37.48
N GLU A 582 -2.15 24.40 -37.79
CA GLU A 582 -2.25 23.56 -38.97
C GLU A 582 -3.46 22.62 -38.88
N ILE A 583 -4.29 22.61 -39.89
CA ILE A 583 -5.40 21.67 -40.02
C ILE A 583 -4.80 20.34 -40.48
N SER A 584 -4.54 19.42 -39.58
CA SER A 584 -4.19 18.05 -39.95
C SER A 584 -5.44 17.32 -40.46
N ASP A 585 -5.53 17.05 -41.75
CA ASP A 585 -6.49 16.12 -42.32
C ASP A 585 -6.09 14.69 -41.93
N GLY A 586 -6.54 14.24 -40.79
CA GLY A 586 -6.19 12.93 -40.25
C GLY A 586 -7.35 12.22 -39.59
N ALA A 587 -7.79 11.16 -40.29
CA ALA A 587 -8.83 10.24 -39.86
C ALA A 587 -8.65 9.69 -38.44
N ASP A 588 -9.80 9.40 -37.84
CA ASP A 588 -10.10 8.55 -36.69
C ASP A 588 -8.97 7.76 -35.97
N GLY A 589 -8.86 8.00 -34.66
CA GLY A 589 -8.55 6.99 -33.65
C GLY A 589 -7.10 6.60 -33.51
N ASN A 590 -6.43 7.28 -32.66
CA ASN A 590 -5.36 6.88 -31.73
C ASN A 590 -4.42 8.08 -31.46
N ALA A 591 -4.90 9.03 -30.69
CA ALA A 591 -4.03 10.05 -30.12
C ALA A 591 -3.29 9.47 -28.90
N ALA A 592 -2.38 8.52 -29.16
CA ALA A 592 -1.15 8.43 -28.38
C ALA A 592 -0.26 9.56 -28.95
N GLY A 593 -0.55 10.78 -28.51
CA GLY A 593 0.05 11.98 -29.03
C GLY A 593 1.55 12.01 -28.79
N HIS A 594 2.25 12.35 -29.82
CA HIS A 594 3.61 12.79 -29.80
C HIS A 594 3.85 13.87 -28.74
N LEU A 595 4.40 13.51 -27.61
CA LEU A 595 5.24 14.39 -26.83
C LEU A 595 6.64 14.24 -27.42
N THR A 596 6.89 14.98 -28.51
CA THR A 596 8.24 15.15 -29.02
C THR A 596 9.02 16.06 -28.09
N ASP A 597 10.21 15.64 -27.78
CA ASP A 597 11.36 16.29 -27.14
C ASP A 597 11.17 17.77 -26.80
N ALA A 598 10.98 18.07 -25.52
CA ALA A 598 11.01 19.41 -25.01
C ALA A 598 12.48 19.83 -24.73
N GLU A 599 13.25 19.98 -25.82
CA GLU A 599 14.45 20.79 -25.84
C GLU A 599 14.29 21.82 -26.95
N GLU A 600 13.43 22.81 -26.76
CA GLU A 600 13.58 24.16 -27.29
C GLU A 600 12.50 25.03 -26.66
N GLY A 601 12.94 26.02 -25.87
CA GLY A 601 12.05 26.97 -25.24
C GLY A 601 11.30 27.78 -26.30
N TYR A 602 9.99 27.53 -26.41
CA TYR A 602 9.10 28.46 -27.08
C TYR A 602 8.94 29.70 -26.19
N SER A 603 9.73 30.69 -26.42
CA SER A 603 9.40 32.06 -26.06
C SER A 603 8.39 32.52 -27.09
N VAL A 604 7.11 32.53 -26.74
CA VAL A 604 6.11 33.25 -27.53
C VAL A 604 6.42 34.72 -27.39
N ASP A 605 6.85 35.34 -28.46
CA ASP A 605 7.08 36.78 -28.55
C ASP A 605 5.70 37.46 -28.51
N MET A 606 5.31 37.91 -27.33
CA MET A 606 4.01 38.54 -27.05
C MET A 606 3.81 39.88 -27.80
N ASP A 607 4.87 40.42 -28.43
CA ASP A 607 4.83 41.68 -29.18
C ASP A 607 4.49 41.54 -30.67
N ALA A 608 4.34 40.32 -31.19
CA ALA A 608 4.04 40.07 -32.61
C ALA A 608 2.56 39.90 -32.93
N ILE A 609 1.64 40.04 -31.96
CA ILE A 609 0.19 39.98 -32.20
C ILE A 609 -0.23 41.36 -32.68
N SER A 610 -0.30 41.51 -34.02
CA SER A 610 -0.81 42.72 -34.66
C SER A 610 -2.26 43.01 -34.27
N SER A 611 -2.62 44.28 -34.10
CA SER A 611 -3.86 44.82 -33.55
C SER A 611 -5.18 44.43 -34.21
N GLU A 612 -5.18 43.68 -35.31
CA GLU A 612 -6.42 43.21 -36.01
C GLU A 612 -6.91 41.86 -35.48
N ASN A 613 -6.07 41.03 -34.87
CA ASN A 613 -6.47 39.72 -34.32
C ASN A 613 -6.92 39.78 -32.84
N ALA A 614 -6.78 40.92 -32.17
CA ALA A 614 -7.15 41.11 -30.76
C ALA A 614 -8.67 41.01 -30.46
N GLN A 615 -9.53 40.81 -31.47
CA GLN A 615 -11.01 40.77 -31.30
C GLN A 615 -11.61 39.37 -31.26
N LYS A 616 -10.84 38.26 -31.47
CA LYS A 616 -11.42 36.91 -31.50
C LYS A 616 -10.96 36.10 -30.31
N LYS A 617 -11.43 36.44 -29.11
CA LYS A 617 -11.28 35.65 -27.90
C LYS A 617 -12.53 35.73 -27.03
N VAL A 618 -12.83 34.66 -26.30
CA VAL A 618 -13.96 34.56 -25.37
C VAL A 618 -13.41 34.10 -24.00
N SER A 619 -13.83 34.80 -22.95
CA SER A 619 -13.42 34.45 -21.59
C SER A 619 -14.00 33.11 -21.14
N LEU A 620 -13.29 32.41 -20.24
CA LEU A 620 -13.79 31.19 -19.66
C LEU A 620 -15.09 31.41 -18.87
N GLU A 621 -15.23 32.55 -18.19
CA GLU A 621 -16.46 32.95 -17.49
C GLU A 621 -17.64 33.08 -18.46
N ASP A 622 -17.46 33.75 -19.60
CA ASP A 622 -18.51 33.86 -20.62
C ASP A 622 -18.91 32.50 -21.18
N ILE A 623 -17.92 31.60 -21.40
CA ILE A 623 -18.18 30.24 -21.87
C ILE A 623 -18.98 29.46 -20.80
N ALA A 624 -18.60 29.56 -19.51
CA ALA A 624 -19.28 28.92 -18.41
C ALA A 624 -20.74 29.42 -18.29
N LEU A 625 -20.94 30.73 -18.29
CA LEU A 625 -22.27 31.36 -18.29
C LEU A 625 -23.11 30.94 -19.49
N LYS A 626 -22.52 30.96 -20.70
CA LYS A 626 -23.21 30.57 -21.94
C LYS A 626 -23.64 29.09 -21.90
N SER A 627 -22.77 28.20 -21.43
CA SER A 627 -23.09 26.79 -21.36
C SER A 627 -24.23 26.51 -20.36
N THR A 628 -24.16 27.10 -19.17
CA THR A 628 -25.10 26.84 -18.10
C THR A 628 -26.48 27.49 -18.33
N PHE A 629 -26.49 28.75 -18.67
CA PHE A 629 -27.75 29.53 -18.67
C PHE A 629 -28.41 29.70 -20.01
N PHE A 630 -27.66 29.56 -21.11
CA PHE A 630 -28.20 29.82 -22.46
C PHE A 630 -28.28 28.54 -23.32
N ASN A 631 -27.28 27.69 -23.27
CA ASN A 631 -27.25 26.49 -24.12
C ASN A 631 -27.77 25.24 -23.40
N ASN A 632 -27.96 25.29 -22.05
CA ASN A 632 -28.30 24.14 -21.22
C ASN A 632 -27.33 22.95 -21.43
N ILE A 633 -26.05 23.25 -21.61
CA ILE A 633 -24.97 22.28 -21.78
C ILE A 633 -24.13 22.28 -20.52
N GLU A 634 -23.99 21.14 -19.87
CA GLU A 634 -23.06 20.99 -18.74
C GLU A 634 -21.67 20.64 -19.29
N LEU A 635 -20.68 21.49 -19.01
CA LEU A 635 -19.27 21.25 -19.33
C LEU A 635 -18.66 20.38 -18.22
N GLN A 636 -18.99 19.11 -18.27
CA GLN A 636 -18.51 18.07 -17.34
C GLN A 636 -17.97 16.87 -18.13
N VAL A 637 -16.94 16.24 -17.59
CA VAL A 637 -16.32 15.04 -18.17
C VAL A 637 -15.96 14.06 -17.09
N VAL A 638 -16.51 12.85 -17.22
CA VAL A 638 -16.13 11.70 -16.39
C VAL A 638 -15.25 10.78 -17.22
N LYS A 639 -14.08 10.44 -16.67
CA LYS A 639 -13.17 9.45 -17.26
C LYS A 639 -12.73 8.43 -16.24
N GLN A 640 -12.50 7.22 -16.74
CA GLN A 640 -11.85 6.15 -16.00
C GLN A 640 -10.62 5.71 -16.77
N HIS A 641 -9.64 5.20 -16.03
CA HIS A 641 -8.45 4.61 -16.61
C HIS A 641 -8.08 3.34 -15.85
N SER A 642 -7.73 2.31 -16.61
CA SER A 642 -7.06 1.09 -16.15
C SER A 642 -5.86 0.86 -17.04
N SER A 643 -4.70 0.67 -16.43
CA SER A 643 -3.47 0.42 -17.20
C SER A 643 -3.32 -1.07 -17.51
N PRO A 644 -2.99 -1.46 -18.75
CA PRO A 644 -2.69 -2.84 -19.08
C PRO A 644 -1.32 -3.31 -18.55
N ILE A 645 -0.51 -2.38 -18.06
CA ILE A 645 0.84 -2.62 -17.53
C ILE A 645 0.99 -1.99 -16.14
N SER A 646 1.97 -2.48 -15.38
CA SER A 646 2.36 -1.93 -14.10
C SER A 646 3.86 -1.59 -14.12
N PRO A 647 4.24 -0.41 -14.65
CA PRO A 647 5.66 -0.04 -14.77
C PRO A 647 6.28 0.10 -13.37
N PRO A 648 7.45 -0.52 -13.14
CA PRO A 648 8.05 -0.49 -11.82
C PRO A 648 8.76 0.83 -11.52
N PRO A 649 8.50 1.43 -10.34
CA PRO A 649 9.43 2.37 -9.72
C PRO A 649 10.62 1.61 -9.14
N PHE A 650 11.77 2.26 -9.00
CA PHE A 650 12.99 1.68 -8.47
C PHE A 650 13.58 2.53 -7.34
N MET A 651 14.37 1.91 -6.46
CA MET A 651 15.04 2.61 -5.38
C MET A 651 16.35 1.91 -5.02
N VAL A 652 17.36 2.72 -4.70
CA VAL A 652 18.55 2.29 -3.98
C VAL A 652 18.54 2.87 -2.59
N GLY A 653 18.70 2.01 -1.59
CA GLY A 653 18.85 2.38 -0.19
C GLY A 653 20.23 2.02 0.34
N MET A 654 20.87 2.94 1.04
CA MET A 654 22.15 2.72 1.72
C MET A 654 22.04 3.14 3.18
N ALA A 655 22.50 2.27 4.09
CA ALA A 655 22.47 2.51 5.53
C ALA A 655 23.89 2.63 6.10
N GLU A 656 24.11 3.51 7.06
CA GLU A 656 25.26 3.53 7.95
C GLU A 656 24.79 3.31 9.38
N VAL A 657 25.37 2.31 10.05
CA VAL A 657 25.05 1.98 11.46
C VAL A 657 26.32 2.02 12.32
N GLU A 658 26.17 2.29 13.62
CA GLU A 658 27.19 2.05 14.62
C GLU A 658 26.71 0.90 15.51
N VAL A 659 27.49 -0.16 15.58
CA VAL A 659 27.19 -1.34 16.39
C VAL A 659 28.13 -1.39 17.58
N ASP A 660 27.57 -1.51 18.77
CA ASP A 660 28.31 -1.87 20.00
C ASP A 660 28.45 -3.39 20.02
N THR A 661 29.66 -3.89 19.82
CA THR A 661 29.94 -5.33 19.69
C THR A 661 29.92 -6.09 21.01
N GLU A 662 29.76 -5.40 22.15
CA GLU A 662 29.59 -6.03 23.47
C GLU A 662 28.11 -6.27 23.81
N THR A 663 27.25 -5.30 23.44
CA THR A 663 25.83 -5.31 23.78
C THR A 663 24.93 -5.72 22.61
N GLY A 664 25.45 -5.65 21.37
CA GLY A 664 24.67 -5.83 20.15
C GLY A 664 23.77 -4.63 19.81
N SER A 665 23.90 -3.52 20.54
CA SER A 665 23.10 -2.31 20.25
C SER A 665 23.47 -1.71 18.91
N VAL A 666 22.45 -1.27 18.15
CA VAL A 666 22.59 -0.68 16.82
C VAL A 666 22.03 0.73 16.83
N ASP A 667 22.86 1.70 16.51
CA ASP A 667 22.46 3.07 16.25
C ASP A 667 22.45 3.30 14.74
N VAL A 668 21.30 3.64 14.16
CA VAL A 668 21.19 4.05 12.77
C VAL A 668 21.67 5.50 12.67
N LEU A 669 22.77 5.72 11.97
CA LEU A 669 23.38 7.04 11.89
C LEU A 669 22.86 7.84 10.69
N ASP A 670 22.81 7.18 9.54
CA ASP A 670 22.47 7.80 8.26
C ASP A 670 21.80 6.79 7.35
N TYR A 671 20.77 7.23 6.63
CA TYR A 671 20.10 6.45 5.61
C TYR A 671 19.93 7.30 4.35
N VAL A 672 20.52 6.85 3.26
CA VAL A 672 20.39 7.48 1.94
C VAL A 672 19.41 6.69 1.11
N ALA A 673 18.45 7.38 0.49
CA ALA A 673 17.49 6.80 -0.44
C ALA A 673 17.48 7.61 -1.74
N VAL A 674 17.77 6.96 -2.86
CA VAL A 674 17.60 7.56 -4.18
C VAL A 674 16.52 6.80 -4.94
N VAL A 675 15.50 7.53 -5.37
CA VAL A 675 14.25 6.96 -5.87
C VAL A 675 14.01 7.36 -7.31
N ASP A 676 13.68 6.38 -8.15
CA ASP A 676 13.10 6.56 -9.47
C ASP A 676 11.59 6.31 -9.40
N CYS A 677 10.81 7.34 -9.21
CA CYS A 677 9.35 7.32 -9.33
C CYS A 677 8.85 8.00 -10.62
N GLY A 678 9.66 8.01 -11.67
CA GLY A 678 9.42 8.85 -12.83
C GLY A 678 9.47 10.32 -12.46
N THR A 679 8.61 11.14 -13.04
CA THR A 679 8.47 12.55 -12.65
C THR A 679 7.74 12.65 -11.30
N PRO A 680 8.36 13.13 -10.21
CA PRO A 680 7.66 13.37 -8.96
C PRO A 680 6.71 14.57 -9.13
N ILE A 681 5.39 14.32 -9.16
CA ILE A 681 4.39 15.39 -9.35
C ILE A 681 4.52 16.47 -8.28
N ASN A 682 4.75 16.06 -7.04
CA ASN A 682 5.09 16.95 -5.93
C ASN A 682 6.34 16.43 -5.20
N PRO A 683 7.53 16.97 -5.47
CA PRO A 683 8.78 16.47 -4.90
C PRO A 683 8.81 16.47 -3.37
N ASN A 684 8.18 17.47 -2.74
CA ASN A 684 8.14 17.56 -1.27
C ASN A 684 7.27 16.46 -0.65
N LEU A 685 6.11 16.17 -1.22
CA LEU A 685 5.24 15.09 -0.76
C LEU A 685 5.87 13.71 -1.04
N ALA A 686 6.53 13.55 -2.20
CA ALA A 686 7.27 12.33 -2.54
C ALA A 686 8.40 12.07 -1.53
N ARG A 687 9.18 13.10 -1.16
CA ARG A 687 10.24 13.02 -0.15
C ARG A 687 9.67 12.60 1.22
N VAL A 688 8.59 13.21 1.68
CA VAL A 688 7.94 12.86 2.96
C VAL A 688 7.42 11.42 2.95
N GLN A 689 6.89 10.93 1.80
CA GLN A 689 6.50 9.53 1.67
C GLN A 689 7.70 8.58 1.77
N THR A 690 8.84 8.96 1.19
CA THR A 690 10.08 8.18 1.24
C THR A 690 10.62 8.12 2.67
N GLU A 691 10.77 9.26 3.33
CA GLU A 691 11.22 9.34 4.74
C GLU A 691 10.32 8.50 5.67
N GLY A 692 9.00 8.59 5.50
CA GLY A 692 8.04 7.83 6.29
C GLY A 692 8.09 6.32 6.07
N GLY A 693 8.35 5.87 4.83
CA GLY A 693 8.51 4.45 4.52
C GLY A 693 9.81 3.87 5.05
N ILE A 694 10.90 4.63 4.95
CA ILE A 694 12.20 4.25 5.52
C ILE A 694 12.10 4.08 7.05
N ALA A 695 11.45 5.03 7.74
CA ALA A 695 11.25 4.95 9.18
C ALA A 695 10.47 3.66 9.58
N GLN A 696 9.44 3.28 8.81
CA GLN A 696 8.72 2.02 9.03
C GLN A 696 9.60 0.79 8.76
N GLY A 697 10.42 0.82 7.70
CA GLY A 697 11.35 -0.26 7.36
C GLY A 697 12.46 -0.43 8.40
N ILE A 698 12.98 0.65 8.96
CA ILE A 698 13.93 0.63 10.09
C ILE A 698 13.26 0.00 11.31
N GLY A 699 11.99 0.36 11.59
CA GLY A 699 11.21 -0.26 12.67
C GLY A 699 11.06 -1.77 12.51
N MET A 700 10.70 -2.23 11.31
CA MET A 700 10.60 -3.66 10.97
C MET A 700 11.94 -4.38 11.11
N ALA A 701 13.04 -3.72 10.72
CA ALA A 701 14.37 -4.32 10.75
C ALA A 701 14.89 -4.56 12.18
N LEU A 702 14.61 -3.65 13.13
CA LEU A 702 15.32 -3.61 14.40
C LEU A 702 14.44 -3.82 15.65
N TRP A 703 13.11 -3.54 15.60
CA TRP A 703 12.29 -3.52 16.83
C TRP A 703 10.94 -4.21 16.75
N GLU A 704 10.27 -4.13 15.58
CA GLU A 704 8.85 -4.44 15.48
C GLU A 704 8.60 -5.93 15.24
N ASP A 705 7.83 -6.53 16.13
CA ASP A 705 7.38 -7.90 16.01
C ASP A 705 6.05 -8.10 16.76
N VAL A 706 5.16 -8.95 16.29
CA VAL A 706 3.94 -9.38 16.98
C VAL A 706 4.22 -10.72 17.67
N GLN A 707 4.26 -10.71 19.00
CA GLN A 707 4.58 -11.88 19.80
C GLN A 707 3.34 -12.57 20.34
N TYR A 708 3.24 -13.87 20.13
CA TYR A 708 2.14 -14.68 20.64
C TYR A 708 2.59 -15.51 21.86
N THR A 709 1.63 -15.79 22.75
CA THR A 709 1.79 -16.81 23.78
C THR A 709 1.54 -18.20 23.18
N ASP A 710 1.86 -19.25 23.95
CA ASP A 710 1.50 -20.65 23.65
C ASP A 710 -0.01 -20.92 23.52
N LYS A 711 -0.84 -19.93 23.84
CA LYS A 711 -2.30 -19.94 23.69
C LYS A 711 -2.81 -19.03 22.58
N GLY A 712 -1.93 -18.51 21.73
CA GLY A 712 -2.28 -17.63 20.60
C GLY A 712 -2.67 -16.19 20.99
N LYS A 713 -2.44 -15.78 22.26
CA LYS A 713 -2.71 -14.41 22.70
C LYS A 713 -1.51 -13.51 22.38
N ILE A 714 -1.76 -12.31 21.86
CA ILE A 714 -0.71 -11.31 21.63
C ILE A 714 -0.18 -10.79 22.97
N ARG A 715 1.14 -10.81 23.16
CA ARG A 715 1.83 -10.34 24.37
C ARG A 715 1.98 -8.83 24.35
N ASN A 716 2.48 -8.28 23.25
CA ASN A 716 2.84 -6.87 23.06
C ASN A 716 1.73 -6.09 22.36
N ASN A 717 0.61 -5.92 23.04
CA ASN A 717 -0.65 -5.35 22.53
C ASN A 717 -0.86 -3.86 22.84
N SER A 718 0.21 -3.15 23.18
CA SER A 718 0.19 -1.71 23.44
C SER A 718 1.56 -1.09 23.14
N PHE A 719 1.65 0.22 22.94
CA PHE A 719 2.93 0.92 22.72
C PHE A 719 3.90 0.87 23.91
N MET A 720 3.48 0.39 25.06
CA MET A 720 4.40 0.10 26.17
C MET A 720 5.27 -1.13 25.88
N GLN A 721 4.78 -2.08 25.11
CA GLN A 721 5.43 -3.35 24.81
C GLN A 721 5.81 -3.50 23.35
N TYR A 722 4.93 -3.08 22.42
CA TYR A 722 5.21 -3.02 20.99
C TYR A 722 5.97 -1.72 20.69
N LYS A 723 7.23 -1.85 20.31
CA LYS A 723 8.11 -0.70 20.07
C LYS A 723 8.12 -0.29 18.61
N ILE A 724 7.84 0.97 18.36
CA ILE A 724 8.08 1.64 17.08
C ILE A 724 9.22 2.64 17.27
N PRO A 725 10.05 2.87 16.24
CA PRO A 725 11.14 3.84 16.34
C PRO A 725 10.63 5.26 16.58
N THR A 726 11.36 6.00 17.40
CA THR A 726 11.17 7.44 17.57
C THR A 726 12.09 8.23 16.62
N ARG A 727 11.99 9.55 16.62
CA ARG A 727 12.90 10.40 15.82
C ARG A 727 14.37 10.21 16.18
N GLN A 728 14.67 9.80 17.40
CA GLN A 728 16.04 9.56 17.86
C GLN A 728 16.62 8.25 17.33
N ASP A 729 15.76 7.29 17.03
CA ASP A 729 16.15 5.92 16.65
C ASP A 729 16.41 5.76 15.15
N ILE A 730 15.90 6.67 14.31
CA ILE A 730 15.93 6.53 12.83
C ILE A 730 17.12 7.23 12.16
N GLY A 731 17.97 7.89 12.93
CA GLY A 731 19.14 8.62 12.41
C GLY A 731 18.78 9.77 11.48
N ASN A 732 19.68 10.07 10.54
CA ASN A 732 19.47 11.05 9.47
C ASN A 732 18.95 10.32 8.22
N ILE A 733 17.85 10.79 7.63
CA ILE A 733 17.33 10.25 6.37
C ILE A 733 17.49 11.30 5.29
N ARG A 734 18.22 10.94 4.23
CA ARG A 734 18.49 11.81 3.08
C ARG A 734 17.89 11.20 1.82
N VAL A 735 17.03 11.95 1.15
CA VAL A 735 16.28 11.49 -0.02
C VAL A 735 16.65 12.33 -1.23
N ASP A 736 16.87 11.68 -2.35
CA ASP A 736 17.06 12.31 -3.66
C ASP A 736 16.26 11.53 -4.73
N PHE A 737 16.08 12.14 -5.90
CA PHE A 737 15.31 11.57 -7.00
C PHE A 737 16.13 11.58 -8.27
N GLU A 738 16.22 10.41 -8.93
CA GLU A 738 16.74 10.25 -10.27
C GLU A 738 15.59 9.86 -11.19
N CYS A 739 15.15 10.83 -11.98
CA CYS A 739 13.92 10.68 -12.76
C CYS A 739 14.17 9.91 -14.06
N SER A 740 13.42 8.84 -14.30
CA SER A 740 13.09 8.34 -15.63
C SER A 740 11.77 8.94 -16.10
N TYR A 741 11.40 8.79 -17.36
CA TYR A 741 10.13 9.28 -17.89
C TYR A 741 9.24 8.10 -18.31
N GLU A 742 8.15 7.86 -17.56
CA GLU A 742 7.21 6.79 -17.86
C GLU A 742 6.08 7.28 -18.78
N LYS A 743 6.12 6.87 -20.03
CA LYS A 743 5.16 7.33 -21.05
C LYS A 743 3.70 6.98 -20.74
N SER A 744 3.45 5.91 -19.99
CA SER A 744 2.10 5.48 -19.61
C SER A 744 1.55 6.19 -18.38
N GLY A 745 2.36 6.96 -17.66
CA GLY A 745 1.98 7.69 -16.47
C GLY A 745 1.72 9.18 -16.69
N PRO A 746 1.04 9.85 -15.76
CA PRO A 746 0.72 11.26 -15.89
C PRO A 746 2.01 12.09 -15.80
N PHE A 747 2.30 12.88 -16.86
CA PHE A 747 3.53 13.67 -16.96
C PHE A 747 4.83 12.89 -16.71
N GLY A 748 4.83 11.59 -17.03
CA GLY A 748 5.98 10.72 -16.83
C GLY A 748 6.14 10.13 -15.43
N ALA A 749 5.14 10.26 -14.56
CA ALA A 749 5.18 9.74 -13.19
C ALA A 749 4.95 8.22 -13.12
N LYS A 750 5.63 7.59 -12.18
CA LYS A 750 5.37 6.24 -11.66
C LYS A 750 4.85 6.33 -10.21
N SER A 751 4.70 5.20 -9.55
CA SER A 751 4.33 5.15 -8.14
C SER A 751 5.54 5.38 -7.21
N ILE A 752 5.26 5.61 -5.92
CA ILE A 752 6.28 5.71 -4.86
C ILE A 752 5.81 5.08 -3.53
N GLY A 753 4.50 4.88 -3.38
CA GLY A 753 3.87 4.65 -2.08
C GLY A 753 4.42 3.48 -1.28
N GLU A 754 4.72 2.35 -1.90
CA GLU A 754 5.13 1.10 -1.22
C GLU A 754 6.62 0.80 -1.34
N LEU A 755 7.25 1.15 -2.45
CA LEU A 755 8.68 0.94 -2.72
C LEU A 755 9.59 1.31 -1.55
N VAL A 756 9.28 2.42 -0.90
CA VAL A 756 10.15 3.11 0.06
C VAL A 756 10.33 2.41 1.41
N ILE A 757 9.62 1.31 1.68
CA ILE A 757 9.80 0.46 2.86
C ILE A 757 10.68 -0.77 2.57
N ASP A 758 11.02 -1.05 1.31
CA ASP A 758 11.54 -2.36 0.92
C ASP A 758 13.06 -2.48 1.10
N THR A 759 13.81 -1.36 1.04
CA THR A 759 15.28 -1.39 1.15
C THR A 759 15.85 -1.39 2.58
N PRO A 760 15.18 -0.85 3.65
CA PRO A 760 15.82 -0.74 4.96
C PRO A 760 16.24 -2.08 5.57
N CYS A 761 15.41 -3.12 5.51
CA CYS A 761 15.74 -4.41 6.13
C CYS A 761 17.04 -5.02 5.58
N PRO A 762 17.21 -5.20 4.24
CA PRO A 762 18.44 -5.78 3.72
C PRO A 762 19.65 -4.81 3.82
N ALA A 763 19.46 -3.50 3.70
CA ALA A 763 20.56 -2.54 3.83
C ALA A 763 21.11 -2.51 5.27
N LEU A 764 20.24 -2.54 6.28
CA LEU A 764 20.65 -2.62 7.69
C LEU A 764 21.29 -3.96 8.03
N ALA A 765 20.76 -5.08 7.52
CA ALA A 765 21.35 -6.41 7.73
C ALA A 765 22.78 -6.47 7.17
N GLU A 766 23.02 -5.89 6.00
CA GLU A 766 24.34 -5.81 5.39
C GLU A 766 25.28 -4.88 6.19
N ALA A 767 24.77 -3.72 6.64
CA ALA A 767 25.56 -2.78 7.46
C ALA A 767 25.99 -3.41 8.79
N ILE A 768 25.09 -4.17 9.43
CA ILE A 768 25.40 -4.92 10.66
C ILE A 768 26.43 -6.02 10.38
N TYR A 769 26.27 -6.76 9.26
CA TYR A 769 27.25 -7.77 8.85
C TYR A 769 28.62 -7.16 8.65
N ASN A 770 28.72 -6.07 7.93
CA ASN A 770 29.98 -5.38 7.66
C ASN A 770 30.64 -4.86 8.96
N ALA A 771 29.84 -4.45 9.95
CA ALA A 771 30.36 -4.01 11.25
C ALA A 771 30.81 -5.17 12.17
N THR A 772 30.17 -6.34 12.09
CA THR A 772 30.30 -7.39 13.10
C THR A 772 30.80 -8.74 12.59
N GLY A 773 30.71 -8.98 11.29
CA GLY A 773 30.94 -10.28 10.66
C GLY A 773 29.81 -11.30 10.92
N VAL A 774 28.66 -10.85 11.46
CA VAL A 774 27.54 -11.73 11.83
C VAL A 774 26.40 -11.55 10.83
N ARG A 775 25.96 -12.64 10.20
CA ARG A 775 24.83 -12.66 9.29
C ARG A 775 23.54 -13.05 9.99
N LEU A 776 22.60 -12.11 10.02
CA LEU A 776 21.29 -12.31 10.62
C LEU A 776 20.24 -12.63 9.54
N THR A 777 19.48 -13.68 9.77
CA THR A 777 18.44 -14.16 8.83
C THR A 777 17.03 -14.01 9.38
N GLU A 778 16.87 -13.51 10.61
CA GLU A 778 15.58 -13.31 11.26
C GLU A 778 15.37 -11.85 11.67
N LEU A 779 14.24 -11.24 11.23
CA LEU A 779 13.79 -9.93 11.69
C LEU A 779 12.83 -10.06 12.90
N PRO A 780 12.82 -9.08 13.82
CA PRO A 780 13.77 -7.96 13.92
C PRO A 780 15.14 -8.41 14.42
N MET A 781 16.19 -7.70 13.98
CA MET A 781 17.57 -7.89 14.40
C MET A 781 17.82 -7.18 15.75
N THR A 782 17.33 -7.80 16.83
CA THR A 782 17.41 -7.20 18.16
C THR A 782 18.84 -7.23 18.71
N PRO A 783 19.20 -6.33 19.64
CA PRO A 783 20.51 -6.34 20.27
C PRO A 783 20.91 -7.70 20.86
N GLU A 784 19.95 -8.43 21.46
CA GLU A 784 20.16 -9.76 21.99
C GLU A 784 20.60 -10.75 20.90
N LYS A 785 19.90 -10.79 19.74
CA LYS A 785 20.26 -11.67 18.63
C LYS A 785 21.66 -11.35 18.09
N ILE A 786 21.96 -10.07 17.91
CA ILE A 786 23.28 -9.61 17.42
C ILE A 786 24.38 -10.01 18.40
N ALA A 787 24.23 -9.70 19.69
CA ALA A 787 25.24 -10.03 20.70
C ALA A 787 25.47 -11.55 20.81
N MET A 788 24.40 -12.34 20.78
CA MET A 788 24.51 -13.80 20.84
C MET A 788 25.26 -14.39 19.65
N GLU A 789 24.99 -13.89 18.44
CA GLU A 789 25.71 -14.36 17.25
C GLU A 789 27.17 -13.91 17.24
N ILE A 790 27.49 -12.69 17.71
CA ILE A 790 28.88 -12.24 17.90
C ILE A 790 29.61 -13.15 18.88
N LEU A 791 28.96 -13.53 19.98
CA LEU A 791 29.56 -14.43 20.99
C LEU A 791 29.84 -15.83 20.41
N LYS A 792 28.87 -16.40 19.66
CA LYS A 792 29.07 -17.70 18.99
C LYS A 792 30.24 -17.67 18.01
N ASN A 793 30.38 -16.62 17.20
CA ASN A 793 31.48 -16.44 16.28
C ASN A 793 32.83 -16.35 17.02
N ARG A 794 32.90 -15.60 18.14
CA ARG A 794 34.12 -15.51 18.95
C ARG A 794 34.51 -16.85 19.60
N GLU A 795 33.56 -17.64 20.08
CA GLU A 795 33.75 -18.97 20.62
C GLU A 795 34.23 -19.96 19.55
N SER A 796 33.63 -19.94 18.36
CA SER A 796 34.01 -20.77 17.22
C SER A 796 35.45 -20.52 16.77
N ILE A 797 35.85 -19.25 16.67
CA ILE A 797 37.23 -18.87 16.36
C ILE A 797 38.20 -19.39 17.45
N ARG A 798 37.84 -19.30 18.74
CA ARG A 798 38.67 -19.77 19.86
C ARG A 798 38.78 -21.29 19.90
N SER A 799 37.73 -22.03 19.53
CA SER A 799 37.71 -23.52 19.53
C SER A 799 38.34 -24.11 18.28
N GLY A 800 38.64 -23.31 17.27
CA GLY A 800 39.13 -23.80 15.97
C GLY A 800 38.09 -24.59 15.17
N THR A 801 36.84 -24.53 15.57
CA THR A 801 35.72 -25.13 14.82
C THR A 801 35.35 -24.17 13.70
N LYS A 802 35.48 -24.57 12.42
CA LYS A 802 34.97 -23.77 11.31
C LYS A 802 33.46 -23.63 11.52
N VAL A 803 32.98 -22.40 11.59
CA VAL A 803 31.57 -22.12 11.30
C VAL A 803 31.39 -22.48 9.83
N GLU A 804 30.48 -23.36 9.48
CA GLU A 804 30.06 -23.56 8.08
C GLU A 804 29.49 -22.21 7.60
N GLU A 805 30.26 -21.54 6.73
CA GLU A 805 29.87 -20.31 6.04
C GLU A 805 28.72 -20.56 5.06
#